data_1941ae2d0b960671c534199fa0999294
#
_entry.id   1941ae2d0b960671c534199fa0999294
#
_cell.length_a   1.000
_cell.length_b   1.000
_cell.length_c   1.000
_cell.angle_alpha   90.00
_cell.angle_beta   90.00
_cell.angle_gamma   90.00
#
_symmetry.space_group_name_H-M   'P 1'
#
loop_
_entity.id
_entity.type
_entity.pdbx_description
1 polymer ?
#
loop_
_entity_poly.entity_id
_entity_poly.type
_entity_poly.pdbx_seq_one_letter_code
_entity_poly.pdbx_strand_id
1 'polypeptide(L)'
;MKLANWLKVLRLIALMLSLFVLLPQLSQAQDRPIIIQQWQVQWIPDDAISDIPPSATGHWQDANVEKPLTVIPTGMQGMWTRISVPPTSNWQRPGLLVDRLYGLELTVYHDGQLLFESKRDFKFDRNKLLLPIPSSSESGEYYVRIITTSDRVGLTSEIRVDDYEKLSKRFVLKDLPDVLIGVSIAVLSLIMLICSGYLRRKQRSSWISLCLIALTTGTLFIVYSPLPYIYLHNYGALMLILFDVSLFVLIPSLNYYIDQVYEGQFRFFTKFRLVQAGYSIVCLLALLIYTATGEQHYEVSYLILNVIMGAVILMQLPLIIILSILIAKHGNRDALILSVGLILFALLCAVDLILYYWSNKIYVLFLWKFGVAILFFSLVIILARRISADYAKLFTYSKELELYNHSLQRTEKMKIISDLAASVAHEVRNPLQVTRGFLQLLAEKTDEKSKSYFELAVNELDRASDIITDFLTFAKPEIEKINLLNLSQELKSIGAIMMPLAAMNGGVLVCIAEGDLYIYGNSSKLKQALINIVKNSIEAIGNGGVIKIEVVAEVDEAVVRLSDNGQGMEQEEVAKLGEPFFSTKTKGTGLGLMVTFRIIEVMKGTITIHSTKGKGTEFVIRFPLVANENILPGKSHV
;
A
#
# COMPACT_ATOMS: atom_id res chain seq x y z
N MET A 1 4.47 13.10 -10.38
CA MET A 1 5.75 12.60 -9.83
C MET A 1 5.79 11.09 -9.57
N LYS A 2 4.71 10.41 -9.15
CA LYS A 2 4.70 8.95 -8.85
C LYS A 2 4.84 8.05 -10.10
N LEU A 3 4.26 8.41 -11.24
CA LEU A 3 4.33 7.62 -12.49
C LEU A 3 5.74 7.57 -13.10
N ALA A 4 6.49 8.67 -13.00
CA ALA A 4 7.87 8.76 -13.52
C ALA A 4 8.86 7.86 -12.76
N ASN A 5 8.66 7.65 -11.46
CA ASN A 5 9.50 6.76 -10.66
C ASN A 5 9.21 5.28 -10.97
N TRP A 6 7.97 4.90 -11.25
CA TRP A 6 7.60 3.56 -11.69
C TRP A 6 8.17 3.20 -13.06
N LEU A 7 8.19 4.16 -13.99
CA LEU A 7 8.84 3.99 -15.30
C LEU A 7 10.37 3.81 -15.18
N LYS A 8 11.01 4.46 -14.20
CA LYS A 8 12.45 4.25 -13.93
C LYS A 8 12.72 2.85 -13.37
N VAL A 9 11.89 2.34 -12.45
CA VAL A 9 12.01 0.99 -11.89
C VAL A 9 11.75 -0.06 -12.99
N LEU A 10 10.73 0.11 -13.83
CA LEU A 10 10.47 -0.78 -14.97
C LEU A 10 11.62 -0.76 -15.99
N ARG A 11 12.21 0.40 -16.27
CA ARG A 11 13.40 0.50 -17.13
C ARG A 11 14.63 -0.16 -16.51
N LEU A 12 14.81 -0.06 -15.19
CA LEU A 12 15.91 -0.75 -14.50
C LEU A 12 15.75 -2.27 -14.53
N ILE A 13 14.53 -2.77 -14.34
CA ILE A 13 14.20 -4.19 -14.46
C ILE A 13 14.37 -4.68 -15.90
N ALA A 14 13.90 -3.91 -16.89
CA ALA A 14 14.10 -4.21 -18.30
C ALA A 14 15.59 -4.17 -18.70
N LEU A 15 16.37 -3.24 -18.13
CA LEU A 15 17.82 -3.17 -18.32
C LEU A 15 18.54 -4.35 -17.67
N MET A 16 18.15 -4.77 -16.47
CA MET A 16 18.67 -5.98 -15.83
C MET A 16 18.32 -7.24 -16.62
N LEU A 17 17.09 -7.36 -17.13
CA LEU A 17 16.68 -8.46 -17.99
C LEU A 17 17.43 -8.43 -19.34
N SER A 18 17.67 -7.26 -19.93
CA SER A 18 18.44 -7.13 -21.18
C SER A 18 19.94 -7.40 -20.97
N LEU A 19 20.51 -7.10 -19.80
CA LEU A 19 21.88 -7.48 -19.47
C LEU A 19 22.04 -9.00 -19.35
N PHE A 20 21.01 -9.72 -18.89
CA PHE A 20 20.99 -11.18 -18.84
C PHE A 20 20.88 -11.83 -20.25
N VAL A 21 20.25 -11.12 -21.21
CA VAL A 21 20.13 -11.58 -22.61
C VAL A 21 21.37 -11.21 -23.43
N LEU A 22 22.12 -10.18 -23.02
CA LEU A 22 23.29 -9.64 -23.70
C LEU A 22 24.64 -10.14 -23.16
N LEU A 23 24.67 -11.26 -22.41
CA LEU A 23 25.93 -11.95 -22.17
C LEU A 23 26.51 -12.38 -23.54
N PRO A 24 27.64 -11.80 -23.98
CA PRO A 24 28.12 -12.04 -25.31
C PRO A 24 28.50 -13.51 -25.43
N GLN A 25 27.92 -14.18 -26.43
CA GLN A 25 28.53 -15.38 -27.00
C GLN A 25 29.85 -14.92 -27.63
N LEU A 26 30.91 -14.94 -26.87
CA LEU A 26 32.27 -14.86 -27.40
C LEU A 26 32.48 -16.10 -28.25
N SER A 27 32.11 -16.01 -29.51
CA SER A 27 32.44 -16.95 -30.56
C SER A 27 33.93 -16.81 -30.83
N GLN A 28 34.72 -17.65 -30.18
CA GLN A 28 36.02 -18.05 -30.75
C GLN A 28 35.70 -19.04 -31.86
N ALA A 29 36.36 -18.88 -33.02
CA ALA A 29 36.37 -19.86 -34.10
C ALA A 29 36.97 -21.17 -33.55
N GLN A 30 36.13 -22.12 -33.20
CA GLN A 30 36.49 -23.41 -32.64
C GLN A 30 35.70 -24.51 -33.35
N ASP A 31 36.29 -25.68 -33.45
CA ASP A 31 35.69 -26.86 -34.07
C ASP A 31 34.21 -27.02 -33.66
N ARG A 32 33.38 -27.29 -34.68
CA ARG A 32 31.94 -27.46 -34.44
C ARG A 32 31.71 -28.74 -33.64
N PRO A 33 30.83 -28.72 -32.61
CA PRO A 33 30.50 -29.93 -31.86
C PRO A 33 29.94 -31.00 -32.79
N ILE A 34 30.30 -32.26 -32.63
CA ILE A 34 29.64 -33.37 -33.27
C ILE A 34 28.29 -33.58 -32.57
N ILE A 35 27.21 -33.61 -33.34
CA ILE A 35 25.87 -33.85 -32.84
C ILE A 35 25.37 -35.17 -33.36
N ILE A 36 25.12 -36.12 -32.45
CA ILE A 36 24.59 -37.44 -32.75
C ILE A 36 23.09 -37.40 -32.43
N GLN A 37 22.25 -37.61 -33.44
CA GLN A 37 20.79 -37.57 -33.36
C GLN A 37 20.15 -38.94 -33.43
N GLN A 38 20.93 -39.99 -33.70
CA GLN A 38 20.47 -41.37 -33.89
C GLN A 38 21.30 -42.29 -33.02
N TRP A 39 20.64 -43.26 -32.41
CA TRP A 39 21.24 -44.32 -31.60
C TRP A 39 20.40 -45.59 -31.73
N GLN A 40 20.92 -46.70 -31.24
CA GLN A 40 20.22 -47.98 -31.24
C GLN A 40 19.88 -48.39 -29.80
N VAL A 41 18.76 -49.08 -29.65
CA VAL A 41 18.27 -49.52 -28.34
C VAL A 41 17.92 -50.99 -28.35
N GLN A 42 18.10 -51.66 -27.21
CA GLN A 42 17.65 -53.02 -26.97
C GLN A 42 17.03 -53.09 -25.58
N TRP A 43 15.83 -53.65 -25.47
CA TRP A 43 15.12 -53.77 -24.19
C TRP A 43 15.76 -54.81 -23.28
N ILE A 44 15.73 -54.59 -21.96
CA ILE A 44 16.18 -55.49 -20.93
C ILE A 44 14.96 -56.10 -20.22
N PRO A 45 14.72 -57.41 -20.33
CA PRO A 45 13.65 -58.09 -19.61
C PRO A 45 13.82 -58.04 -18.09
N ASP A 46 12.70 -58.15 -17.34
CA ASP A 46 12.72 -58.10 -15.85
C ASP A 46 13.53 -59.25 -15.22
N ASP A 47 13.64 -60.40 -15.93
CA ASP A 47 14.34 -61.58 -15.48
C ASP A 47 15.82 -61.64 -15.91
N ALA A 48 16.26 -60.74 -16.81
CA ALA A 48 17.61 -60.73 -17.37
C ALA A 48 18.48 -59.62 -16.77
N ILE A 49 19.28 -59.94 -15.79
CA ILE A 49 20.34 -59.04 -15.26
C ILE A 49 21.66 -59.41 -15.94
N SER A 50 22.00 -58.80 -17.06
CA SER A 50 23.29 -58.89 -17.66
C SER A 50 24.07 -57.60 -17.54
N ASP A 51 25.20 -57.63 -16.85
CA ASP A 51 26.14 -56.51 -16.77
C ASP A 51 27.07 -56.44 -18.00
N ILE A 52 26.94 -57.40 -18.93
CA ILE A 52 27.73 -57.46 -20.14
C ILE A 52 26.91 -56.84 -21.31
N PRO A 53 27.50 -55.90 -22.04
CA PRO A 53 26.82 -55.33 -23.21
C PRO A 53 26.40 -56.40 -24.22
N PRO A 54 25.18 -56.27 -24.83
CA PRO A 54 24.76 -57.20 -25.87
C PRO A 54 25.72 -57.19 -27.08
N SER A 55 25.81 -58.33 -27.77
CA SER A 55 26.63 -58.41 -28.98
C SER A 55 26.20 -57.40 -30.04
N ALA A 56 27.14 -56.95 -30.87
CA ALA A 56 26.85 -56.01 -31.96
C ALA A 56 25.84 -56.56 -32.97
N THR A 57 25.67 -57.88 -33.06
CA THR A 57 24.72 -58.60 -33.93
C THR A 57 23.37 -58.84 -33.27
N GLY A 58 23.08 -58.28 -32.11
CA GLY A 58 21.81 -58.42 -31.39
C GLY A 58 20.64 -57.73 -32.10
N HIS A 59 19.42 -57.92 -31.57
CA HIS A 59 18.22 -57.28 -32.08
C HIS A 59 18.14 -55.81 -31.61
N TRP A 60 18.86 -54.94 -32.30
CA TRP A 60 18.86 -53.50 -32.05
C TRP A 60 17.72 -52.80 -32.81
N GLN A 61 17.04 -51.89 -32.16
CA GLN A 61 16.00 -51.01 -32.74
C GLN A 61 16.57 -49.59 -32.89
N ASP A 62 16.35 -48.98 -34.04
CA ASP A 62 16.78 -47.59 -34.25
C ASP A 62 15.88 -46.61 -33.52
N ALA A 63 16.48 -45.65 -32.82
CA ALA A 63 15.85 -44.56 -32.12
C ALA A 63 16.53 -43.24 -32.46
N ASN A 64 15.81 -42.15 -32.40
CA ASN A 64 16.35 -40.83 -32.67
C ASN A 64 15.69 -39.77 -31.80
N VAL A 65 16.16 -38.52 -31.89
CA VAL A 65 15.64 -37.37 -31.13
C VAL A 65 14.17 -37.09 -31.39
N GLU A 66 13.68 -37.30 -32.62
CA GLU A 66 12.28 -37.05 -33.01
C GLU A 66 11.33 -38.17 -32.54
N LYS A 67 11.84 -39.42 -32.52
CA LYS A 67 11.10 -40.61 -32.06
C LYS A 67 11.91 -41.40 -31.04
N PRO A 68 12.14 -40.87 -29.83
CA PRO A 68 12.84 -41.58 -28.79
C PRO A 68 11.94 -42.70 -28.24
N LEU A 69 12.52 -43.87 -28.05
CA LEU A 69 11.84 -44.99 -27.39
C LEU A 69 11.96 -44.81 -25.88
N THR A 70 10.94 -44.24 -25.23
CA THR A 70 10.99 -43.87 -23.82
C THR A 70 9.95 -44.58 -22.94
N VAL A 71 8.94 -45.20 -23.53
CA VAL A 71 7.92 -45.93 -22.79
C VAL A 71 8.37 -47.38 -22.64
N ILE A 72 8.43 -47.86 -21.43
CA ILE A 72 8.85 -49.22 -21.11
C ILE A 72 7.74 -50.19 -21.48
N PRO A 73 8.02 -51.24 -22.35
CA PRO A 73 7.09 -52.31 -22.60
C PRO A 73 6.85 -53.16 -21.35
N THR A 74 5.70 -53.76 -21.22
CA THR A 74 5.36 -54.66 -20.09
C THR A 74 6.36 -55.82 -20.00
N GLY A 75 6.89 -56.11 -18.83
CA GLY A 75 7.89 -57.16 -18.59
C GLY A 75 9.33 -56.75 -18.88
N MET A 76 9.61 -55.44 -19.02
CA MET A 76 10.94 -54.87 -19.20
C MET A 76 11.29 -53.94 -18.08
N GLN A 77 12.54 -53.97 -17.59
CA GLN A 77 13.05 -53.10 -16.49
C GLN A 77 13.97 -51.97 -16.96
N GLY A 78 14.38 -51.97 -18.24
CA GLY A 78 15.29 -50.99 -18.76
C GLY A 78 15.65 -51.18 -20.20
N MET A 79 16.74 -50.55 -20.66
CA MET A 79 17.27 -50.67 -21.99
C MET A 79 18.79 -50.53 -22.04
N TRP A 80 19.36 -51.18 -23.03
CA TRP A 80 20.68 -50.87 -23.54
C TRP A 80 20.56 -49.85 -24.67
N THR A 81 21.41 -48.86 -24.68
CA THR A 81 21.54 -47.89 -25.77
C THR A 81 22.96 -47.96 -26.34
N ARG A 82 23.04 -48.20 -27.63
CA ARG A 82 24.32 -48.21 -28.39
C ARG A 82 24.49 -46.91 -29.12
N ILE A 83 25.60 -46.22 -28.88
CA ILE A 83 25.94 -44.90 -29.39
C ILE A 83 27.22 -45.05 -30.22
N SER A 84 27.18 -44.78 -31.50
CA SER A 84 28.35 -44.74 -32.38
C SER A 84 28.88 -43.30 -32.38
N VAL A 85 30.08 -43.12 -31.82
CA VAL A 85 30.79 -41.84 -31.75
C VAL A 85 31.82 -41.75 -32.87
N PRO A 86 31.75 -40.75 -33.74
CA PRO A 86 32.75 -40.52 -34.79
C PRO A 86 34.13 -40.22 -34.22
N PRO A 87 35.21 -40.22 -35.02
CA PRO A 87 36.56 -39.90 -34.58
C PRO A 87 36.65 -38.60 -33.79
N THR A 88 37.38 -38.60 -32.68
CA THR A 88 37.47 -37.50 -31.70
C THR A 88 38.86 -36.89 -31.62
N SER A 89 39.76 -37.21 -32.57
CA SER A 89 41.15 -36.75 -32.63
C SER A 89 41.32 -35.22 -32.68
N ASN A 90 40.27 -34.49 -33.00
CA ASN A 90 40.28 -33.03 -33.07
C ASN A 90 40.37 -32.37 -31.68
N TRP A 91 40.08 -33.09 -30.62
CA TRP A 91 40.12 -32.58 -29.25
C TRP A 91 41.15 -33.31 -28.40
N GLN A 92 41.88 -32.55 -27.57
CA GLN A 92 42.83 -33.15 -26.61
C GLN A 92 42.13 -33.91 -25.49
N ARG A 93 40.96 -33.41 -25.07
CA ARG A 93 40.08 -33.99 -24.04
C ARG A 93 38.65 -34.00 -24.52
N PRO A 94 38.29 -34.93 -25.42
CA PRO A 94 36.90 -35.00 -25.87
C PRO A 94 35.99 -35.48 -24.73
N GLY A 95 34.76 -35.02 -24.74
CA GLY A 95 33.69 -35.44 -23.86
C GLY A 95 32.41 -35.79 -24.62
N LEU A 96 31.57 -36.57 -23.98
CA LEU A 96 30.25 -36.93 -24.44
C LEU A 96 29.20 -36.39 -23.46
N LEU A 97 28.25 -35.59 -23.95
CA LEU A 97 27.17 -35.00 -23.16
C LEU A 97 25.81 -35.45 -23.68
N VAL A 98 25.02 -36.01 -22.79
CA VAL A 98 23.59 -36.22 -22.97
C VAL A 98 22.87 -35.30 -22.01
N ASP A 99 22.22 -34.27 -22.55
CA ASP A 99 21.54 -33.23 -21.76
C ASP A 99 20.30 -33.74 -21.04
N ARG A 100 19.66 -34.83 -21.55
CA ARG A 100 18.45 -35.41 -20.99
C ARG A 100 18.32 -36.89 -21.30
N LEU A 101 18.19 -37.64 -20.23
CA LEU A 101 17.84 -39.05 -20.27
C LEU A 101 16.98 -39.37 -19.04
N TYR A 102 16.25 -40.47 -19.14
CA TYR A 102 15.43 -41.00 -18.02
C TYR A 102 16.03 -42.34 -17.57
N GLY A 103 16.28 -42.45 -16.29
CA GLY A 103 16.82 -43.68 -15.68
C GLY A 103 17.34 -43.45 -14.28
N LEU A 104 17.24 -44.47 -13.43
CA LEU A 104 17.71 -44.45 -12.05
C LEU A 104 19.13 -45.05 -11.93
N GLU A 105 19.39 -46.10 -12.70
CA GLU A 105 20.74 -46.70 -12.77
C GLU A 105 21.29 -46.49 -14.18
N LEU A 106 22.51 -45.97 -14.25
CA LEU A 106 23.23 -45.69 -15.48
C LEU A 106 24.57 -46.35 -15.42
N THR A 107 24.88 -47.20 -16.39
CA THR A 107 26.18 -47.83 -16.52
C THR A 107 26.68 -47.65 -17.95
N VAL A 108 27.89 -47.16 -18.15
CA VAL A 108 28.45 -46.93 -19.50
C VAL A 108 29.68 -47.79 -19.72
N TYR A 109 29.69 -48.47 -20.83
CA TYR A 109 30.79 -49.34 -21.28
C TYR A 109 31.37 -48.85 -22.62
N HIS A 110 32.66 -48.99 -22.77
CA HIS A 110 33.40 -48.81 -24.02
C HIS A 110 34.45 -49.89 -24.13
N ASP A 111 34.54 -50.56 -25.26
CA ASP A 111 35.44 -51.68 -25.53
C ASP A 111 35.43 -52.76 -24.41
N GLY A 112 34.26 -53.05 -23.87
CA GLY A 112 34.07 -54.00 -22.78
C GLY A 112 34.53 -53.52 -21.37
N GLN A 113 35.04 -52.29 -21.27
CA GLN A 113 35.46 -51.72 -20.00
C GLN A 113 34.37 -50.80 -19.46
N LEU A 114 34.15 -50.83 -18.13
CA LEU A 114 33.25 -49.94 -17.42
C LEU A 114 33.87 -48.54 -17.31
N LEU A 115 33.21 -47.53 -17.91
CA LEU A 115 33.65 -46.14 -17.84
C LEU A 115 32.94 -45.33 -16.76
N PHE A 116 31.68 -45.62 -16.51
CA PHE A 116 30.87 -44.82 -15.59
C PHE A 116 29.75 -45.67 -15.02
N GLU A 117 29.48 -45.44 -13.74
CA GLU A 117 28.33 -46.03 -13.03
C GLU A 117 27.71 -44.99 -12.14
N SER A 118 26.40 -44.91 -12.15
CA SER A 118 25.60 -44.07 -11.26
C SER A 118 24.32 -44.78 -10.90
N LYS A 119 24.07 -44.95 -9.61
CA LYS A 119 22.86 -45.56 -9.08
C LYS A 119 22.19 -44.60 -8.11
N ARG A 120 20.89 -44.44 -8.27
CA ARG A 120 20.04 -43.63 -7.40
C ARG A 120 19.16 -44.54 -6.56
N ASP A 121 19.11 -44.27 -5.27
CA ASP A 121 18.27 -44.94 -4.27
C ASP A 121 16.90 -44.22 -4.08
N PHE A 122 16.63 -43.20 -4.93
CA PHE A 122 15.44 -42.35 -4.87
C PHE A 122 14.75 -42.24 -6.25
N LYS A 123 13.43 -42.06 -6.28
CA LYS A 123 12.57 -42.12 -7.48
C LYS A 123 12.55 -40.81 -8.30
N PHE A 124 13.72 -40.26 -8.65
CA PHE A 124 13.82 -39.13 -9.58
C PHE A 124 14.53 -39.60 -10.85
N ASP A 125 13.74 -39.88 -11.90
CA ASP A 125 14.19 -40.54 -13.15
C ASP A 125 14.91 -39.60 -14.12
N ARG A 126 14.72 -38.27 -14.01
CA ARG A 126 15.37 -37.31 -14.91
C ARG A 126 16.86 -37.20 -14.58
N ASN A 127 17.71 -37.48 -15.58
CA ASN A 127 19.14 -37.54 -15.42
C ASN A 127 19.87 -36.83 -16.57
N LYS A 128 21.18 -36.65 -16.43
CA LYS A 128 22.10 -36.11 -17.42
C LYS A 128 23.36 -36.95 -17.36
N LEU A 129 24.05 -37.10 -18.49
CA LEU A 129 25.28 -37.85 -18.57
C LEU A 129 26.36 -36.97 -19.19
N LEU A 130 27.47 -36.81 -18.48
CA LEU A 130 28.70 -36.17 -18.98
C LEU A 130 29.88 -37.09 -18.71
N LEU A 131 30.56 -37.50 -19.78
CA LEU A 131 31.68 -38.42 -19.71
C LEU A 131 32.89 -37.83 -20.41
N PRO A 132 34.10 -37.94 -19.84
CA PRO A 132 35.30 -37.82 -20.61
C PRO A 132 35.46 -39.11 -21.47
N ILE A 133 35.77 -38.95 -22.73
CA ILE A 133 35.98 -40.07 -23.65
C ILE A 133 37.43 -40.00 -24.18
N PRO A 134 38.02 -41.13 -24.59
CA PRO A 134 39.37 -41.14 -25.18
C PRO A 134 39.37 -40.40 -26.55
N SER A 135 40.47 -39.70 -26.81
CA SER A 135 40.74 -39.14 -28.14
C SER A 135 41.14 -40.29 -29.08
N SER A 136 40.36 -40.51 -30.14
CA SER A 136 40.56 -41.60 -31.11
C SER A 136 40.45 -41.09 -32.54
N SER A 137 41.26 -41.68 -33.43
CA SER A 137 41.15 -41.48 -34.88
C SER A 137 40.14 -42.39 -35.53
N GLU A 138 39.60 -43.37 -34.79
CA GLU A 138 38.57 -44.28 -35.25
C GLU A 138 37.23 -44.02 -34.54
N SER A 139 36.15 -44.48 -35.12
CA SER A 139 34.83 -44.42 -34.50
C SER A 139 34.75 -45.42 -33.34
N GLY A 140 34.24 -44.97 -32.17
CA GLY A 140 34.06 -45.82 -31.01
C GLY A 140 32.59 -46.13 -30.72
N GLU A 141 32.34 -47.32 -30.18
CA GLU A 141 31.00 -47.71 -29.74
C GLU A 141 30.86 -47.61 -28.22
N TYR A 142 29.83 -46.90 -27.77
CA TYR A 142 29.51 -46.75 -26.36
C TYR A 142 28.18 -47.42 -26.06
N TYR A 143 28.14 -48.25 -25.04
CA TYR A 143 26.96 -48.95 -24.56
C TYR A 143 26.51 -48.38 -23.23
N VAL A 144 25.32 -47.83 -23.22
CA VAL A 144 24.72 -47.26 -22.00
C VAL A 144 23.58 -48.16 -21.54
N ARG A 145 23.74 -48.79 -20.36
CA ARG A 145 22.70 -49.54 -19.68
C ARG A 145 21.90 -48.57 -18.82
N ILE A 146 20.59 -48.58 -18.99
CA ILE A 146 19.69 -47.70 -18.27
C ILE A 146 18.59 -48.56 -17.62
N ILE A 147 18.55 -48.58 -16.31
CA ILE A 147 17.51 -49.28 -15.55
C ILE A 147 16.65 -48.27 -14.79
N THR A 148 15.38 -48.56 -14.64
CA THR A 148 14.45 -47.71 -13.94
C THR A 148 13.28 -48.50 -13.37
N THR A 149 12.67 -47.97 -12.33
CA THR A 149 11.36 -48.43 -11.79
C THR A 149 10.21 -47.50 -12.18
N SER A 150 10.51 -46.50 -13.02
CA SER A 150 9.51 -45.55 -13.54
C SER A 150 8.97 -46.00 -14.91
N ASP A 151 7.88 -45.36 -15.39
CA ASP A 151 7.29 -45.66 -16.69
C ASP A 151 8.15 -45.18 -17.88
N ARG A 152 9.25 -44.48 -17.61
CA ARG A 152 10.09 -43.84 -18.62
C ARG A 152 11.55 -44.25 -18.51
N VAL A 153 12.17 -44.50 -19.65
CA VAL A 153 13.59 -44.88 -19.74
C VAL A 153 14.20 -44.34 -21.04
N GLY A 154 15.50 -44.11 -21.07
CA GLY A 154 16.27 -43.87 -22.29
C GLY A 154 16.58 -42.40 -22.59
N LEU A 155 17.23 -42.16 -23.71
CA LEU A 155 17.70 -40.86 -24.18
C LEU A 155 16.58 -40.09 -24.87
N THR A 156 16.48 -38.80 -24.57
CA THR A 156 15.47 -37.88 -25.15
C THR A 156 16.06 -36.59 -25.70
N SER A 157 17.38 -36.46 -25.67
CA SER A 157 18.07 -35.32 -26.27
C SER A 157 19.19 -35.77 -27.20
N GLU A 158 19.63 -34.89 -28.08
CA GLU A 158 20.82 -35.09 -28.89
C GLU A 158 22.04 -35.37 -27.98
N ILE A 159 22.94 -36.19 -28.48
CA ILE A 159 24.23 -36.50 -27.85
C ILE A 159 25.26 -35.54 -28.46
N ARG A 160 25.97 -34.81 -27.63
CA ARG A 160 27.00 -33.87 -28.08
C ARG A 160 28.37 -34.37 -27.73
N VAL A 161 29.28 -34.31 -28.71
CA VAL A 161 30.70 -34.58 -28.53
C VAL A 161 31.45 -33.30 -28.85
N ASP A 162 32.25 -32.82 -27.90
CA ASP A 162 33.07 -31.61 -27.99
C ASP A 162 34.19 -31.70 -26.91
N ASP A 163 34.95 -30.64 -26.79
CA ASP A 163 35.88 -30.48 -25.66
C ASP A 163 35.19 -30.62 -24.30
N TYR A 164 35.74 -31.46 -23.43
CA TYR A 164 35.12 -31.77 -22.13
C TYR A 164 34.90 -30.53 -21.25
N GLU A 165 35.82 -29.54 -21.28
CA GLU A 165 35.65 -28.32 -20.46
C GLU A 165 34.45 -27.49 -20.95
N LYS A 166 34.25 -27.39 -22.27
CA LYS A 166 33.08 -26.71 -22.85
C LYS A 166 31.79 -27.42 -22.49
N LEU A 167 31.79 -28.76 -22.61
CA LEU A 167 30.63 -29.56 -22.24
C LEU A 167 30.31 -29.49 -20.75
N SER A 168 31.31 -29.48 -19.89
CA SER A 168 31.16 -29.34 -18.44
C SER A 168 30.54 -27.99 -18.07
N LYS A 169 31.01 -26.89 -18.67
CA LYS A 169 30.38 -25.58 -18.50
C LYS A 169 28.92 -25.59 -18.93
N ARG A 170 28.63 -26.16 -20.11
CA ARG A 170 27.25 -26.27 -20.63
C ARG A 170 26.36 -27.13 -19.74
N PHE A 171 26.88 -28.24 -19.22
CA PHE A 171 26.19 -29.17 -18.33
C PHE A 171 25.63 -28.46 -17.09
N VAL A 172 26.41 -27.54 -16.50
CA VAL A 172 26.03 -26.77 -15.33
C VAL A 172 25.19 -25.55 -15.72
N LEU A 173 25.66 -24.72 -16.66
CA LEU A 173 25.05 -23.42 -16.98
C LEU A 173 23.61 -23.52 -17.50
N LYS A 174 23.22 -24.66 -18.09
CA LYS A 174 21.87 -24.86 -18.61
C LYS A 174 20.79 -24.87 -17.52
N ASP A 175 21.05 -25.51 -16.38
CA ASP A 175 20.09 -25.67 -15.28
C ASP A 175 20.42 -24.79 -14.05
N LEU A 176 21.60 -24.15 -14.04
CA LEU A 176 22.05 -23.27 -12.97
C LEU A 176 21.11 -22.07 -12.70
N PRO A 177 20.53 -21.42 -13.72
CA PRO A 177 19.60 -20.32 -13.49
C PRO A 177 18.40 -20.71 -12.61
N ASP A 178 17.84 -21.90 -12.77
CA ASP A 178 16.73 -22.38 -11.94
C ASP A 178 17.12 -22.45 -10.46
N VAL A 179 18.30 -23.00 -10.19
CA VAL A 179 18.83 -23.13 -8.82
C VAL A 179 19.12 -21.75 -8.22
N LEU A 180 19.79 -20.86 -8.98
CA LEU A 180 20.11 -19.50 -8.51
C LEU A 180 18.86 -18.67 -8.23
N ILE A 181 17.87 -18.70 -9.11
CA ILE A 181 16.59 -18.02 -8.92
C ILE A 181 15.89 -18.60 -7.69
N GLY A 182 15.82 -19.93 -7.59
CA GLY A 182 15.18 -20.61 -6.46
C GLY A 182 15.82 -20.24 -5.12
N VAL A 183 17.15 -20.30 -5.03
CA VAL A 183 17.91 -19.92 -3.82
C VAL A 183 17.70 -18.45 -3.48
N SER A 184 17.77 -17.56 -4.49
CA SER A 184 17.58 -16.13 -4.27
C SER A 184 16.19 -15.81 -3.71
N ILE A 185 15.15 -16.43 -4.27
CA ILE A 185 13.76 -16.27 -3.78
C ILE A 185 13.64 -16.83 -2.37
N ALA A 186 14.18 -18.01 -2.09
CA ALA A 186 14.11 -18.64 -0.77
C ALA A 186 14.82 -17.82 0.30
N VAL A 187 16.04 -17.34 0.04
CA VAL A 187 16.80 -16.50 0.98
C VAL A 187 16.09 -15.17 1.23
N LEU A 188 15.63 -14.49 0.16
CA LEU A 188 14.86 -13.25 0.30
C LEU A 188 13.59 -13.47 1.13
N SER A 189 12.89 -14.57 0.89
CA SER A 189 11.69 -14.92 1.64
C SER A 189 11.95 -15.16 3.13
N LEU A 190 13.05 -15.81 3.49
CA LEU A 190 13.47 -15.99 4.88
C LEU A 190 13.77 -14.65 5.56
N ILE A 191 14.49 -13.76 4.88
CA ILE A 191 14.75 -12.40 5.38
C ILE A 191 13.43 -11.66 5.60
N MET A 192 12.52 -11.69 4.62
CA MET A 192 11.19 -11.08 4.72
C MET A 192 10.37 -11.67 5.87
N LEU A 193 10.49 -12.98 6.13
CA LEU A 193 9.79 -13.65 7.23
C LEU A 193 10.30 -13.16 8.59
N ILE A 194 11.61 -13.00 8.76
CA ILE A 194 12.22 -12.41 9.96
C ILE A 194 11.72 -10.98 10.16
N CYS A 195 11.70 -10.16 9.10
CA CYS A 195 11.20 -8.79 9.13
C CYS A 195 9.71 -8.69 9.48
N SER A 196 8.94 -9.78 9.36
CA SER A 196 7.52 -9.81 9.70
C SER A 196 7.21 -9.44 11.15
N GLY A 197 8.19 -9.58 12.04
CA GLY A 197 8.09 -9.19 13.45
C GLY A 197 7.83 -7.70 13.67
N TYR A 198 8.34 -6.85 12.77
CA TYR A 198 8.20 -5.39 12.82
C TYR A 198 6.88 -4.88 12.22
N LEU A 199 6.09 -5.75 11.58
CA LEU A 199 4.83 -5.38 10.95
C LEU A 199 3.68 -5.35 11.94
N ARG A 200 2.70 -4.45 11.71
CA ARG A 200 1.45 -4.40 12.47
C ARG A 200 0.68 -5.70 12.33
N ARG A 201 0.00 -6.11 13.40
CA ARG A 201 -0.72 -7.39 13.49
C ARG A 201 -1.67 -7.64 12.30
N LYS A 202 -2.35 -6.59 11.80
CA LYS A 202 -3.27 -6.67 10.65
C LYS A 202 -2.57 -7.01 9.33
N GLN A 203 -1.34 -6.53 9.11
CA GLN A 203 -0.57 -6.73 7.87
C GLN A 203 0.29 -7.99 7.93
N ARG A 204 0.69 -8.39 9.15
CA ARG A 204 1.61 -9.49 9.40
C ARG A 204 1.14 -10.83 8.82
N SER A 205 -0.16 -11.14 8.90
CA SER A 205 -0.69 -12.42 8.41
C SER A 205 -0.60 -12.56 6.88
N SER A 206 -0.98 -11.52 6.12
CA SER A 206 -0.83 -11.51 4.66
C SER A 206 0.64 -11.52 4.23
N TRP A 207 1.50 -10.83 4.98
CA TRP A 207 2.94 -10.83 4.75
C TRP A 207 3.56 -12.21 4.95
N ILE A 208 3.28 -12.89 6.08
CA ILE A 208 3.77 -14.25 6.35
C ILE A 208 3.30 -15.22 5.27
N SER A 209 2.03 -15.12 4.86
CA SER A 209 1.48 -15.95 3.79
C SER A 209 2.23 -15.76 2.48
N LEU A 210 2.52 -14.51 2.09
CA LEU A 210 3.33 -14.23 0.89
C LEU A 210 4.76 -14.76 1.02
N CYS A 211 5.37 -14.63 2.20
CA CYS A 211 6.70 -15.19 2.45
C CYS A 211 6.71 -16.72 2.32
N LEU A 212 5.68 -17.41 2.83
CA LEU A 212 5.56 -18.86 2.68
C LEU A 212 5.36 -19.27 1.21
N ILE A 213 4.55 -18.54 0.45
CA ILE A 213 4.38 -18.74 -0.99
C ILE A 213 5.73 -18.59 -1.71
N ALA A 214 6.48 -17.53 -1.40
CA ALA A 214 7.80 -17.29 -2.00
C ALA A 214 8.82 -18.38 -1.62
N LEU A 215 8.88 -18.76 -0.34
CA LEU A 215 9.80 -19.77 0.15
C LEU A 215 9.56 -21.11 -0.53
N THR A 216 8.32 -21.57 -0.55
CA THR A 216 7.94 -22.85 -1.16
C THR A 216 8.15 -22.82 -2.68
N THR A 217 7.82 -21.71 -3.34
CA THR A 217 8.09 -21.52 -4.77
C THR A 217 9.59 -21.59 -5.06
N GLY A 218 10.42 -20.89 -4.29
CA GLY A 218 11.89 -20.94 -4.43
C GLY A 218 12.41 -22.37 -4.24
N THR A 219 11.92 -23.10 -3.25
CA THR A 219 12.26 -24.51 -3.02
C THR A 219 11.88 -25.38 -4.21
N LEU A 220 10.67 -25.19 -4.78
CA LEU A 220 10.21 -25.93 -5.98
C LEU A 220 11.12 -25.69 -7.19
N PHE A 221 11.61 -24.46 -7.41
CA PHE A 221 12.57 -24.18 -8.49
C PHE A 221 13.88 -24.96 -8.31
N ILE A 222 14.40 -25.04 -7.08
CA ILE A 222 15.63 -25.78 -6.76
C ILE A 222 15.42 -27.26 -7.01
N VAL A 223 14.35 -27.83 -6.45
CA VAL A 223 14.10 -29.27 -6.45
C VAL A 223 13.65 -29.78 -7.82
N TYR A 224 13.05 -28.94 -8.66
CA TYR A 224 12.70 -29.31 -10.03
C TYR A 224 13.93 -29.38 -10.97
N SER A 225 15.05 -28.74 -10.62
CA SER A 225 16.31 -28.82 -11.36
C SER A 225 17.01 -30.19 -11.16
N PRO A 226 17.61 -30.77 -12.19
CA PRO A 226 18.37 -32.01 -12.02
C PRO A 226 19.71 -31.83 -11.29
N LEU A 227 20.26 -30.60 -11.21
CA LEU A 227 21.58 -30.33 -10.63
C LEU A 227 21.71 -30.78 -9.16
N PRO A 228 20.75 -30.46 -8.25
CA PRO A 228 20.84 -30.92 -6.87
C PRO A 228 20.94 -32.45 -6.73
N TYR A 229 20.24 -33.20 -7.57
CA TYR A 229 20.25 -34.67 -7.55
C TYR A 229 21.58 -35.26 -8.08
N ILE A 230 22.31 -34.52 -8.88
CA ILE A 230 23.60 -34.94 -9.43
C ILE A 230 24.73 -34.64 -8.43
N TYR A 231 24.76 -33.40 -7.90
CA TYR A 231 25.86 -32.95 -7.04
C TYR A 231 25.65 -33.30 -5.56
N LEU A 232 24.39 -33.43 -5.13
CA LEU A 232 24.00 -33.76 -3.76
C LEU A 232 23.23 -35.09 -3.72
N HIS A 233 23.72 -36.11 -4.44
CA HIS A 233 23.03 -37.37 -4.63
C HIS A 233 22.61 -38.05 -3.31
N ASN A 234 23.42 -37.97 -2.24
CA ASN A 234 23.11 -38.50 -0.92
C ASN A 234 21.85 -37.86 -0.27
N TYR A 235 21.43 -36.69 -0.76
CA TYR A 235 20.25 -35.96 -0.28
C TYR A 235 19.07 -36.01 -1.25
N GLY A 236 19.12 -36.90 -2.27
CA GLY A 236 18.11 -36.97 -3.30
C GLY A 236 16.70 -37.27 -2.75
N ALA A 237 16.59 -38.21 -1.82
CA ALA A 237 15.34 -38.52 -1.13
C ALA A 237 14.80 -37.29 -0.34
N LEU A 238 15.67 -36.55 0.33
CA LEU A 238 15.31 -35.32 1.03
C LEU A 238 14.76 -34.25 0.06
N MET A 239 15.34 -34.14 -1.15
CA MET A 239 14.84 -33.21 -2.17
C MET A 239 13.42 -33.53 -2.61
N LEU A 240 13.08 -34.84 -2.74
CA LEU A 240 11.70 -35.27 -3.05
C LEU A 240 10.72 -34.94 -1.92
N ILE A 241 11.13 -35.18 -0.67
CA ILE A 241 10.34 -34.78 0.50
C ILE A 241 10.12 -33.27 0.52
N LEU A 242 11.17 -32.46 0.22
CA LEU A 242 11.04 -30.99 0.14
C LEU A 242 10.10 -30.55 -0.98
N PHE A 243 10.02 -31.29 -2.09
CA PHE A 243 9.05 -31.02 -3.14
C PHE A 243 7.62 -31.15 -2.61
N ASP A 244 7.28 -32.29 -1.97
CA ASP A 244 5.95 -32.56 -1.43
C ASP A 244 5.58 -31.59 -0.31
N VAL A 245 6.47 -31.36 0.64
CA VAL A 245 6.27 -30.38 1.74
C VAL A 245 6.02 -29.00 1.17
N SER A 246 6.76 -28.60 0.13
CA SER A 246 6.56 -27.30 -0.51
C SER A 246 5.17 -27.15 -1.10
N LEU A 247 4.62 -28.18 -1.76
CA LEU A 247 3.24 -28.17 -2.27
C LEU A 247 2.21 -28.09 -1.14
N PHE A 248 2.40 -28.87 -0.06
CA PHE A 248 1.47 -28.91 1.07
C PHE A 248 1.44 -27.61 1.87
N VAL A 249 2.49 -26.79 1.83
CA VAL A 249 2.54 -25.46 2.45
C VAL A 249 2.12 -24.36 1.46
N LEU A 250 2.47 -24.48 0.18
CA LEU A 250 2.15 -23.50 -0.85
C LEU A 250 0.64 -23.27 -0.99
N ILE A 251 -0.12 -24.35 -1.12
CA ILE A 251 -1.55 -24.29 -1.43
C ILE A 251 -2.36 -23.64 -0.31
N PRO A 252 -2.25 -24.04 0.98
CA PRO A 252 -2.95 -23.34 2.06
C PRO A 252 -2.49 -21.89 2.23
N SER A 253 -1.21 -21.60 2.03
CA SER A 253 -0.68 -20.24 2.10
C SER A 253 -1.27 -19.34 1.01
N LEU A 254 -1.39 -19.86 -0.22
CA LEU A 254 -2.01 -19.17 -1.34
C LEU A 254 -3.51 -18.92 -1.08
N ASN A 255 -4.25 -19.94 -0.65
CA ASN A 255 -5.67 -19.82 -0.33
C ASN A 255 -5.92 -18.84 0.82
N TYR A 256 -5.05 -18.83 1.82
CA TYR A 256 -5.11 -17.85 2.90
C TYR A 256 -4.91 -16.42 2.39
N TYR A 257 -3.92 -16.19 1.54
CA TYR A 257 -3.66 -14.88 0.95
C TYR A 257 -4.84 -14.41 0.08
N ILE A 258 -5.39 -15.30 -0.74
CA ILE A 258 -6.55 -15.02 -1.61
C ILE A 258 -7.79 -14.66 -0.77
N ASP A 259 -8.07 -15.39 0.32
CA ASP A 259 -9.19 -15.08 1.22
C ASP A 259 -9.05 -13.69 1.85
N GLN A 260 -7.82 -13.25 2.16
CA GLN A 260 -7.55 -11.88 2.57
C GLN A 260 -7.82 -10.86 1.44
N VAL A 261 -7.56 -11.21 0.18
CA VAL A 261 -7.91 -10.37 -0.98
C VAL A 261 -9.44 -10.25 -1.14
N TYR A 262 -10.16 -11.31 -0.85
CA TYR A 262 -11.62 -11.33 -0.87
C TYR A 262 -12.28 -10.68 0.35
N GLU A 263 -11.49 -10.27 1.36
CA GLU A 263 -11.98 -9.66 2.60
C GLU A 263 -13.06 -10.50 3.32
N GLY A 264 -13.01 -11.82 3.13
CA GLY A 264 -13.96 -12.76 3.73
C GLY A 264 -15.37 -12.70 3.15
N GLN A 265 -15.59 -12.08 1.98
CA GLN A 265 -16.91 -11.96 1.35
C GLN A 265 -17.56 -13.32 1.05
N PHE A 266 -16.76 -14.33 0.74
CA PHE A 266 -17.26 -15.68 0.45
C PHE A 266 -17.06 -16.63 1.63
N ARG A 267 -18.06 -16.77 2.49
CA ARG A 267 -18.03 -17.72 3.62
C ARG A 267 -17.74 -19.17 3.18
N PHE A 268 -18.20 -19.55 1.99
CA PHE A 268 -17.91 -20.86 1.40
C PHE A 268 -16.40 -21.03 1.16
N PHE A 269 -15.72 -20.03 0.57
CA PHE A 269 -14.29 -20.10 0.30
C PHE A 269 -13.46 -20.13 1.59
N THR A 270 -13.87 -19.36 2.60
CA THR A 270 -13.23 -19.38 3.93
C THR A 270 -13.31 -20.78 4.58
N LYS A 271 -14.48 -21.47 4.47
CA LYS A 271 -14.62 -22.85 4.93
C LYS A 271 -13.78 -23.82 4.10
N PHE A 272 -13.83 -23.70 2.77
CA PHE A 272 -13.01 -24.51 1.86
C PHE A 272 -11.51 -24.40 2.20
N ARG A 273 -11.00 -23.20 2.43
CA ARG A 273 -9.61 -22.96 2.85
C ARG A 273 -9.25 -23.71 4.13
N LEU A 274 -10.14 -23.73 5.14
CA LEU A 274 -9.89 -24.45 6.40
C LEU A 274 -9.84 -25.95 6.18
N VAL A 275 -10.78 -26.51 5.42
CA VAL A 275 -10.81 -27.94 5.07
C VAL A 275 -9.54 -28.32 4.30
N GLN A 276 -9.16 -27.52 3.32
CA GLN A 276 -7.96 -27.76 2.52
C GLN A 276 -6.67 -27.66 3.35
N ALA A 277 -6.58 -26.70 4.31
CA ALA A 277 -5.45 -26.63 5.22
C ALA A 277 -5.38 -27.86 6.15
N GLY A 278 -6.53 -28.34 6.65
CA GLY A 278 -6.62 -29.60 7.38
C GLY A 278 -6.15 -30.80 6.54
N TYR A 279 -6.57 -30.86 5.27
CA TYR A 279 -6.12 -31.90 4.34
C TYR A 279 -4.59 -31.84 4.09
N SER A 280 -4.00 -30.64 3.94
CA SER A 280 -2.54 -30.50 3.83
C SER A 280 -1.79 -31.03 5.07
N ILE A 281 -2.36 -30.87 6.26
CA ILE A 281 -1.78 -31.47 7.49
C ILE A 281 -1.86 -33.01 7.41
N VAL A 282 -2.98 -33.57 6.94
CA VAL A 282 -3.11 -35.03 6.72
C VAL A 282 -2.06 -35.51 5.72
N CYS A 283 -1.82 -34.77 4.62
CA CYS A 283 -0.76 -35.09 3.66
C CYS A 283 0.63 -35.10 4.30
N LEU A 284 0.94 -34.09 5.14
CA LEU A 284 2.23 -34.04 5.86
C LEU A 284 2.40 -35.23 6.80
N LEU A 285 1.34 -35.64 7.51
CA LEU A 285 1.34 -36.84 8.37
C LEU A 285 1.51 -38.12 7.55
N ALA A 286 0.79 -38.23 6.42
CA ALA A 286 0.91 -39.38 5.52
C ALA A 286 2.33 -39.49 4.93
N LEU A 287 2.95 -38.36 4.55
CA LEU A 287 4.33 -38.30 4.07
C LEU A 287 5.30 -38.77 5.16
N LEU A 288 5.11 -38.32 6.40
CA LEU A 288 5.95 -38.75 7.55
C LEU A 288 5.81 -40.26 7.85
N ILE A 289 4.58 -40.81 7.79
CA ILE A 289 4.35 -42.24 7.93
C ILE A 289 5.02 -43.02 6.81
N TYR A 290 4.86 -42.56 5.55
CA TYR A 290 5.47 -43.17 4.38
C TYR A 290 7.00 -43.23 4.49
N THR A 291 7.63 -42.11 4.90
CA THR A 291 9.08 -42.05 5.07
C THR A 291 9.60 -42.91 6.23
N ALA A 292 8.78 -43.12 7.27
CA ALA A 292 9.14 -43.95 8.42
C ALA A 292 8.92 -45.46 8.20
N THR A 293 7.88 -45.83 7.43
CA THR A 293 7.49 -47.25 7.23
C THR A 293 8.01 -47.86 5.92
N GLY A 294 8.63 -47.03 5.07
CA GLY A 294 9.06 -47.44 3.74
C GLY A 294 7.87 -47.68 2.80
N GLU A 295 8.05 -48.59 1.83
CA GLU A 295 7.05 -48.81 0.75
C GLU A 295 5.82 -49.64 1.18
N GLN A 296 5.72 -50.04 2.44
CA GLN A 296 4.61 -50.91 2.91
C GLN A 296 3.21 -50.37 2.64
N HIS A 297 3.07 -49.03 2.56
CA HIS A 297 1.79 -48.34 2.32
C HIS A 297 1.81 -47.45 1.07
N TYR A 298 2.60 -47.84 0.06
CA TYR A 298 2.78 -47.06 -1.16
C TYR A 298 1.48 -46.64 -1.84
N GLU A 299 0.56 -47.58 -2.09
CA GLU A 299 -0.68 -47.29 -2.82
C GLU A 299 -1.57 -46.28 -2.10
N VAL A 300 -1.73 -46.43 -0.77
CA VAL A 300 -2.52 -45.48 0.03
C VAL A 300 -1.86 -44.11 0.07
N SER A 301 -0.55 -44.08 0.26
CA SER A 301 0.22 -42.82 0.26
C SER A 301 0.15 -42.15 -1.11
N TYR A 302 0.32 -42.88 -2.19
CA TYR A 302 0.20 -42.37 -3.55
C TYR A 302 -1.18 -41.79 -3.84
N LEU A 303 -2.25 -42.47 -3.40
CA LEU A 303 -3.62 -41.98 -3.54
C LEU A 303 -3.81 -40.64 -2.81
N ILE A 304 -3.36 -40.53 -1.55
CA ILE A 304 -3.53 -39.32 -0.73
C ILE A 304 -2.65 -38.18 -1.25
N LEU A 305 -1.36 -38.44 -1.46
CA LEU A 305 -0.36 -37.39 -1.73
C LEU A 305 -0.42 -36.90 -3.19
N ASN A 306 -0.75 -37.75 -4.13
CA ASN A 306 -0.70 -37.42 -5.55
C ASN A 306 -2.08 -37.28 -6.19
N VAL A 307 -2.94 -38.32 -6.10
CA VAL A 307 -4.21 -38.34 -6.83
C VAL A 307 -5.20 -37.33 -6.25
N ILE A 308 -5.47 -37.42 -4.95
CA ILE A 308 -6.45 -36.52 -4.29
C ILE A 308 -5.93 -35.09 -4.28
N MET A 309 -4.64 -34.88 -3.98
CA MET A 309 -4.04 -33.54 -3.99
C MET A 309 -4.10 -32.93 -5.39
N GLY A 310 -3.78 -33.70 -6.42
CA GLY A 310 -3.90 -33.25 -7.82
C GLY A 310 -5.33 -32.85 -8.17
N ALA A 311 -6.32 -33.65 -7.78
CA ALA A 311 -7.73 -33.35 -7.99
C ALA A 311 -8.15 -32.04 -7.26
N VAL A 312 -7.72 -31.85 -6.01
CA VAL A 312 -7.99 -30.64 -5.23
C VAL A 312 -7.39 -29.40 -5.93
N ILE A 313 -6.15 -29.49 -6.44
CA ILE A 313 -5.50 -28.39 -7.17
C ILE A 313 -6.27 -28.05 -8.45
N LEU A 314 -6.66 -29.06 -9.22
CA LEU A 314 -7.41 -28.88 -10.47
C LEU A 314 -8.80 -28.27 -10.24
N MET A 315 -9.47 -28.63 -9.14
CA MET A 315 -10.79 -28.05 -8.81
C MET A 315 -10.70 -26.63 -8.27
N GLN A 316 -9.68 -26.33 -7.47
CA GLN A 316 -9.59 -25.00 -6.83
C GLN A 316 -9.20 -23.89 -7.81
N LEU A 317 -8.40 -24.17 -8.83
CA LEU A 317 -7.92 -23.13 -9.75
C LEU A 317 -9.07 -22.43 -10.52
N PRO A 318 -10.00 -23.15 -11.19
CA PRO A 318 -11.18 -22.52 -11.79
C PRO A 318 -12.06 -21.79 -10.76
N LEU A 319 -12.23 -22.37 -9.58
CA LEU A 319 -13.01 -21.75 -8.49
C LEU A 319 -12.46 -20.39 -8.11
N ILE A 320 -11.14 -20.30 -7.85
CA ILE A 320 -10.49 -19.04 -7.47
C ILE A 320 -10.59 -18.01 -8.61
N ILE A 321 -10.41 -18.43 -9.87
CA ILE A 321 -10.53 -17.54 -11.04
C ILE A 321 -11.95 -16.97 -11.12
N ILE A 322 -12.97 -17.81 -11.03
CA ILE A 322 -14.38 -17.37 -11.09
C ILE A 322 -14.70 -16.40 -9.97
N LEU A 323 -14.32 -16.72 -8.72
CA LEU A 323 -14.56 -15.85 -7.57
C LEU A 323 -13.82 -14.51 -7.70
N SER A 324 -12.57 -14.52 -8.19
CA SER A 324 -11.79 -13.31 -8.40
C SER A 324 -12.45 -12.40 -9.45
N ILE A 325 -12.95 -12.97 -10.55
CA ILE A 325 -13.65 -12.22 -11.59
C ILE A 325 -14.95 -11.61 -11.07
N LEU A 326 -15.71 -12.37 -10.27
CA LEU A 326 -16.96 -11.87 -9.66
C LEU A 326 -16.71 -10.65 -8.76
N ILE A 327 -15.68 -10.70 -7.92
CA ILE A 327 -15.31 -9.56 -7.05
C ILE A 327 -14.76 -8.40 -7.88
N ALA A 328 -13.98 -8.67 -8.92
CA ALA A 328 -13.43 -7.65 -9.80
C ALA A 328 -14.53 -6.84 -10.50
N LYS A 329 -15.64 -7.48 -10.90
CA LYS A 329 -16.82 -6.81 -11.48
C LYS A 329 -17.49 -5.82 -10.51
N HIS A 330 -17.33 -5.99 -9.19
CA HIS A 330 -17.82 -5.07 -8.17
C HIS A 330 -16.81 -3.94 -7.85
N GLY A 331 -15.80 -3.72 -8.70
CA GLY A 331 -14.85 -2.60 -8.59
C GLY A 331 -13.64 -2.86 -7.68
N ASN A 332 -13.44 -4.06 -7.17
CA ASN A 332 -12.26 -4.39 -6.38
C ASN A 332 -11.03 -4.56 -7.29
N ARG A 333 -10.15 -3.57 -7.28
CA ARG A 333 -8.92 -3.54 -8.11
C ARG A 333 -7.91 -4.65 -7.72
N ASP A 334 -7.87 -5.04 -6.46
CA ASP A 334 -6.95 -6.11 -6.00
C ASP A 334 -7.41 -7.46 -6.55
N ALA A 335 -8.73 -7.72 -6.56
CA ALA A 335 -9.29 -8.91 -7.19
C ALA A 335 -9.08 -8.94 -8.71
N LEU A 336 -9.11 -7.79 -9.39
CA LEU A 336 -8.80 -7.70 -10.82
C LEU A 336 -7.34 -8.09 -11.10
N ILE A 337 -6.39 -7.56 -10.33
CA ILE A 337 -4.96 -7.90 -10.47
C ILE A 337 -4.75 -9.40 -10.23
N LEU A 338 -5.38 -9.95 -9.19
CA LEU A 338 -5.33 -11.38 -8.90
C LEU A 338 -5.90 -12.22 -10.04
N SER A 339 -7.06 -11.84 -10.59
CA SER A 339 -7.71 -12.55 -11.71
C SER A 339 -6.79 -12.62 -12.92
N VAL A 340 -6.18 -11.50 -13.30
CA VAL A 340 -5.25 -11.44 -14.45
C VAL A 340 -4.05 -12.36 -14.20
N GLY A 341 -3.44 -12.30 -13.01
CA GLY A 341 -2.31 -13.14 -12.66
C GLY A 341 -2.64 -14.63 -12.70
N LEU A 342 -3.80 -15.02 -12.14
CA LEU A 342 -4.26 -16.42 -12.13
C LEU A 342 -4.61 -16.95 -13.53
N ILE A 343 -5.26 -16.14 -14.37
CA ILE A 343 -5.61 -16.54 -15.75
C ILE A 343 -4.34 -16.75 -16.57
N LEU A 344 -3.36 -15.84 -16.47
CA LEU A 344 -2.08 -15.98 -17.18
C LEU A 344 -1.30 -17.20 -16.68
N PHE A 345 -1.25 -17.43 -15.36
CA PHE A 345 -0.66 -18.63 -14.80
C PHE A 345 -1.33 -19.90 -15.33
N ALA A 346 -2.66 -19.97 -15.26
CA ALA A 346 -3.42 -21.12 -15.73
C ALA A 346 -3.23 -21.39 -17.23
N LEU A 347 -3.19 -20.31 -18.04
CA LEU A 347 -2.95 -20.41 -19.48
C LEU A 347 -1.58 -21.00 -19.78
N LEU A 348 -0.52 -20.52 -19.12
CA LEU A 348 0.84 -21.02 -19.32
C LEU A 348 0.98 -22.48 -18.86
N CYS A 349 0.36 -22.86 -17.74
CA CYS A 349 0.31 -24.25 -17.29
C CYS A 349 -0.47 -25.15 -18.27
N ALA A 350 -1.57 -24.67 -18.84
CA ALA A 350 -2.34 -25.42 -19.82
C ALA A 350 -1.54 -25.64 -21.11
N VAL A 351 -0.85 -24.61 -21.60
CA VAL A 351 0.04 -24.74 -22.77
C VAL A 351 1.16 -25.73 -22.50
N ASP A 352 1.80 -25.67 -21.32
CA ASP A 352 2.83 -26.65 -20.91
C ASP A 352 2.29 -28.09 -20.95
N LEU A 353 1.09 -28.32 -20.42
CA LEU A 353 0.47 -29.65 -20.41
C LEU A 353 0.12 -30.12 -21.84
N ILE A 354 -0.41 -29.24 -22.68
CA ILE A 354 -0.72 -29.55 -24.08
C ILE A 354 0.57 -29.96 -24.80
N LEU A 355 1.65 -29.20 -24.66
CA LEU A 355 2.95 -29.51 -25.26
C LEU A 355 3.52 -30.82 -24.75
N TYR A 356 3.36 -31.09 -23.42
CA TYR A 356 3.80 -32.34 -22.81
C TYR A 356 3.09 -33.57 -23.41
N TYR A 357 1.77 -33.53 -23.49
CA TYR A 357 1.01 -34.66 -24.07
C TYR A 357 1.17 -34.77 -25.59
N TRP A 358 1.23 -33.64 -26.32
CA TRP A 358 1.46 -33.66 -27.76
C TRP A 358 2.84 -34.25 -28.11
N SER A 359 3.86 -33.97 -27.31
CA SER A 359 5.20 -34.53 -27.54
C SER A 359 5.39 -35.95 -26.99
N ASN A 360 4.32 -36.69 -26.72
CA ASN A 360 4.40 -38.03 -26.09
C ASN A 360 5.25 -38.02 -24.79
N LYS A 361 5.08 -37.00 -23.93
CA LYS A 361 5.78 -36.82 -22.66
C LYS A 361 7.30 -36.51 -22.77
N ILE A 362 7.78 -36.17 -23.98
CA ILE A 362 9.19 -35.79 -24.21
C ILE A 362 9.45 -34.34 -23.82
N TYR A 363 8.47 -33.45 -24.01
CA TYR A 363 8.59 -32.04 -23.61
C TYR A 363 8.80 -31.90 -22.11
N VAL A 364 9.74 -31.04 -21.69
CA VAL A 364 9.93 -30.69 -20.28
C VAL A 364 9.15 -29.45 -19.95
N LEU A 365 8.28 -29.55 -18.98
CA LEU A 365 7.47 -28.43 -18.50
C LEU A 365 8.39 -27.25 -18.10
N PHE A 366 8.19 -26.10 -18.73
CA PHE A 366 9.04 -24.93 -18.56
C PHE A 366 8.26 -23.63 -18.39
N LEU A 367 7.13 -23.48 -19.11
CA LEU A 367 6.33 -22.24 -19.14
C LEU A 367 5.67 -21.95 -17.79
N TRP A 368 5.36 -22.99 -16.98
CA TRP A 368 4.78 -22.82 -15.64
C TRP A 368 5.62 -21.89 -14.76
N LYS A 369 6.94 -21.84 -14.94
CA LYS A 369 7.87 -20.98 -14.20
C LYS A 369 7.55 -19.50 -14.42
N PHE A 370 7.27 -19.10 -15.66
CA PHE A 370 6.85 -17.73 -15.98
C PHE A 370 5.46 -17.45 -15.42
N GLY A 371 4.55 -18.43 -15.47
CA GLY A 371 3.21 -18.32 -14.88
C GLY A 371 3.27 -18.07 -13.38
N VAL A 372 4.09 -18.80 -12.66
CA VAL A 372 4.34 -18.59 -11.22
C VAL A 372 4.94 -17.22 -10.96
N ALA A 373 5.91 -16.77 -11.76
CA ALA A 373 6.50 -15.44 -11.61
C ALA A 373 5.43 -14.34 -11.78
N ILE A 374 4.59 -14.43 -12.82
CA ILE A 374 3.49 -13.47 -13.05
C ILE A 374 2.51 -13.46 -11.86
N LEU A 375 2.11 -14.63 -11.39
CA LEU A 375 1.22 -14.74 -10.22
C LEU A 375 1.87 -14.13 -8.99
N PHE A 376 3.13 -14.44 -8.72
CA PHE A 376 3.87 -13.90 -7.58
C PHE A 376 3.97 -12.37 -7.63
N PHE A 377 4.30 -11.79 -8.79
CA PHE A 377 4.31 -10.34 -8.98
C PHE A 377 2.93 -9.72 -8.73
N SER A 378 1.85 -10.39 -9.17
CA SER A 378 0.47 -9.94 -8.89
C SER A 378 0.20 -9.89 -7.38
N LEU A 379 0.61 -10.91 -6.63
CA LEU A 379 0.46 -10.96 -5.17
C LEU A 379 1.27 -9.86 -4.47
N VAL A 380 2.51 -9.61 -4.91
CA VAL A 380 3.36 -8.54 -4.39
C VAL A 380 2.75 -7.16 -4.65
N ILE A 381 2.23 -6.92 -5.86
CA ILE A 381 1.57 -5.66 -6.22
C ILE A 381 0.35 -5.42 -5.32
N ILE A 382 -0.47 -6.44 -5.08
CA ILE A 382 -1.65 -6.35 -4.19
C ILE A 382 -1.20 -5.98 -2.77
N LEU A 383 -0.18 -6.66 -2.25
CA LEU A 383 0.33 -6.37 -0.91
C LEU A 383 0.88 -4.94 -0.80
N ALA A 384 1.69 -4.50 -1.77
CA ALA A 384 2.24 -3.15 -1.81
C ALA A 384 1.15 -2.07 -1.86
N ARG A 385 0.10 -2.29 -2.67
CA ARG A 385 -1.07 -1.40 -2.74
C ARG A 385 -1.80 -1.31 -1.40
N ARG A 386 -2.03 -2.44 -0.72
CA ARG A 386 -2.69 -2.49 0.60
C ARG A 386 -1.90 -1.76 1.66
N ILE A 387 -0.59 -2.02 1.72
CA ILE A 387 0.31 -1.32 2.64
C ILE A 387 0.27 0.19 2.37
N SER A 388 0.39 0.61 1.10
CA SER A 388 0.33 2.03 0.71
C SER A 388 -1.01 2.69 1.09
N ALA A 389 -2.13 1.98 0.91
CA ALA A 389 -3.45 2.48 1.30
C ALA A 389 -3.59 2.65 2.82
N ASP A 390 -3.08 1.68 3.59
CA ASP A 390 -3.10 1.76 5.05
C ASP A 390 -2.23 2.92 5.57
N TYR A 391 -1.06 3.14 4.99
CA TYR A 391 -0.21 4.30 5.33
C TYR A 391 -0.88 5.63 4.97
N ALA A 392 -1.54 5.72 3.81
CA ALA A 392 -2.27 6.93 3.43
C ALA A 392 -3.39 7.26 4.43
N LYS A 393 -4.16 6.27 4.86
CA LYS A 393 -5.20 6.44 5.91
C LYS A 393 -4.60 6.91 7.23
N LEU A 394 -3.49 6.31 7.66
CA LEU A 394 -2.80 6.71 8.90
C LEU A 394 -2.31 8.15 8.85
N PHE A 395 -1.78 8.57 7.71
CA PHE A 395 -1.34 9.96 7.53
C PHE A 395 -2.50 10.95 7.63
N THR A 396 -3.65 10.60 7.02
CA THR A 396 -4.87 11.41 7.12
C THR A 396 -5.35 11.52 8.57
N TYR A 397 -5.46 10.40 9.29
CA TYR A 397 -5.86 10.41 10.71
C TYR A 397 -4.88 11.17 11.60
N SER A 398 -3.57 11.08 11.34
CA SER A 398 -2.57 11.83 12.08
C SER A 398 -2.76 13.35 11.91
N LYS A 399 -3.05 13.79 10.68
CA LYS A 399 -3.31 15.19 10.37
C LYS A 399 -4.61 15.70 11.01
N GLU A 400 -5.67 14.90 10.94
CA GLU A 400 -6.95 15.24 11.62
C GLU A 400 -6.77 15.37 13.14
N LEU A 401 -6.01 14.45 13.74
CA LEU A 401 -5.72 14.47 15.17
C LEU A 401 -4.90 15.71 15.56
N GLU A 402 -3.94 16.12 14.74
CA GLU A 402 -3.15 17.34 14.95
C GLU A 402 -4.05 18.58 14.94
N LEU A 403 -4.92 18.71 13.94
CA LEU A 403 -5.88 19.82 13.85
C LEU A 403 -6.83 19.83 15.06
N TYR A 404 -7.31 18.66 15.48
CA TYR A 404 -8.18 18.54 16.63
C TYR A 404 -7.48 18.96 17.92
N ASN A 405 -6.22 18.53 18.12
CA ASN A 405 -5.42 18.93 19.29
C ASN A 405 -5.17 20.44 19.32
N HIS A 406 -4.89 21.08 18.18
CA HIS A 406 -4.76 22.53 18.10
C HIS A 406 -6.06 23.24 18.48
N SER A 407 -7.20 22.74 18.02
CA SER A 407 -8.50 23.33 18.39
C SER A 407 -8.82 23.18 19.88
N LEU A 408 -8.50 22.01 20.47
CA LEU A 408 -8.65 21.78 21.90
C LEU A 408 -7.78 22.73 22.73
N GLN A 409 -6.49 22.85 22.39
CA GLN A 409 -5.57 23.75 23.10
C GLN A 409 -6.04 25.20 23.04
N ARG A 410 -6.58 25.64 21.88
CA ARG A 410 -7.15 26.99 21.75
C ARG A 410 -8.36 27.17 22.66
N THR A 411 -9.25 26.19 22.69
CA THR A 411 -10.45 26.22 23.54
C THR A 411 -10.09 26.22 25.03
N GLU A 412 -9.11 25.40 25.44
CA GLU A 412 -8.66 25.30 26.80
C GLU A 412 -7.97 26.61 27.27
N LYS A 413 -7.09 27.20 26.45
CA LYS A 413 -6.50 28.51 26.71
C LYS A 413 -7.56 29.58 26.89
N MET A 414 -8.60 29.57 26.04
CA MET A 414 -9.69 30.52 26.10
C MET A 414 -10.52 30.35 27.36
N LYS A 415 -10.77 29.10 27.79
CA LYS A 415 -11.46 28.81 29.06
C LYS A 415 -10.69 29.33 30.27
N ILE A 416 -9.36 29.10 30.32
CA ILE A 416 -8.50 29.62 31.41
C ILE A 416 -8.54 31.14 31.44
N ILE A 417 -8.46 31.83 30.30
CA ILE A 417 -8.54 33.29 30.22
C ILE A 417 -9.91 33.76 30.71
N SER A 418 -10.99 33.06 30.36
CA SER A 418 -12.36 33.40 30.77
C SER A 418 -12.53 33.31 32.31
N ASP A 419 -12.07 32.20 32.88
CA ASP A 419 -12.18 31.96 34.32
C ASP A 419 -11.36 32.99 35.16
N LEU A 420 -10.12 33.28 34.72
CA LEU A 420 -9.27 34.28 35.34
C LEU A 420 -9.80 35.70 35.19
N ALA A 421 -10.31 36.05 33.99
CA ALA A 421 -10.83 37.39 33.70
C ALA A 421 -11.98 37.75 34.64
N ALA A 422 -12.90 36.81 34.90
CA ALA A 422 -14.05 37.02 35.76
C ALA A 422 -13.62 37.36 37.22
N SER A 423 -12.63 36.62 37.74
CA SER A 423 -12.08 36.85 39.10
C SER A 423 -11.34 38.19 39.20
N VAL A 424 -10.39 38.42 38.28
CA VAL A 424 -9.55 39.62 38.26
C VAL A 424 -10.37 40.89 38.11
N ALA A 425 -11.37 40.88 37.28
CA ALA A 425 -12.18 42.08 37.04
C ALA A 425 -13.00 42.49 38.25
N HIS A 426 -13.55 41.54 39.01
CA HIS A 426 -14.23 41.86 40.28
C HIS A 426 -13.24 42.44 41.31
N GLU A 427 -12.07 41.87 41.42
CA GLU A 427 -11.04 42.32 42.37
C GLU A 427 -10.44 43.67 42.00
N VAL A 428 -10.37 44.04 40.71
CA VAL A 428 -9.85 45.35 40.27
C VAL A 428 -10.95 46.42 40.28
N ARG A 429 -12.20 46.08 39.96
CA ARG A 429 -13.30 47.05 39.98
C ARG A 429 -13.53 47.62 41.38
N ASN A 430 -13.41 46.81 42.43
CA ASN A 430 -13.62 47.25 43.83
C ASN A 430 -12.67 48.41 44.24
N PRO A 431 -11.34 48.33 44.15
CA PRO A 431 -10.47 49.44 44.50
C PRO A 431 -10.66 50.66 43.60
N LEU A 432 -11.00 50.47 42.30
CA LEU A 432 -11.27 51.58 41.40
C LEU A 432 -12.52 52.37 41.84
N GLN A 433 -13.58 51.67 42.21
CA GLN A 433 -14.83 52.33 42.72
C GLN A 433 -14.56 53.10 44.03
N VAL A 434 -13.78 52.51 44.96
CA VAL A 434 -13.43 53.19 46.23
C VAL A 434 -12.58 54.43 45.93
N THR A 435 -11.58 54.33 45.07
CA THR A 435 -10.71 55.47 44.72
C THR A 435 -11.51 56.56 44.00
N ARG A 436 -12.43 56.21 43.09
CA ARG A 436 -13.35 57.13 42.42
C ARG A 436 -14.17 57.90 43.43
N GLY A 437 -14.79 57.22 44.42
CA GLY A 437 -15.59 57.82 45.44
C GLY A 437 -14.80 58.85 46.25
N PHE A 438 -13.53 58.50 46.61
CA PHE A 438 -12.67 59.46 47.36
C PHE A 438 -12.29 60.68 46.50
N LEU A 439 -11.96 60.50 45.23
CA LEU A 439 -11.66 61.64 44.34
C LEU A 439 -12.84 62.55 44.10
N GLN A 440 -14.07 62.00 43.99
CA GLN A 440 -15.28 62.78 43.88
C GLN A 440 -15.59 63.60 45.10
N LEU A 441 -15.41 63.00 46.31
CA LEU A 441 -15.57 63.74 47.61
C LEU A 441 -14.52 64.82 47.76
N LEU A 442 -13.30 64.64 47.32
CA LEU A 442 -12.23 65.66 47.35
C LEU A 442 -12.52 66.77 46.31
N ALA A 443 -13.02 66.46 45.14
CA ALA A 443 -13.40 67.45 44.11
C ALA A 443 -14.49 68.43 44.60
N GLU A 444 -15.45 67.94 45.41
CA GLU A 444 -16.52 68.76 45.99
C GLU A 444 -16.03 69.82 47.04
N LYS A 445 -14.86 69.60 47.64
CA LYS A 445 -14.30 70.44 48.74
C LYS A 445 -13.15 71.30 48.34
N THR A 446 -12.81 71.43 47.05
CA THR A 446 -11.55 72.01 46.57
C THR A 446 -11.83 73.20 45.62
N ASP A 447 -10.80 74.07 45.46
CA ASP A 447 -10.82 75.23 44.55
C ASP A 447 -10.93 74.83 43.06
N GLU A 448 -11.45 75.70 42.20
CA GLU A 448 -11.75 75.43 40.82
C GLU A 448 -10.56 74.94 39.98
N LYS A 449 -9.37 75.35 40.32
CA LYS A 449 -8.13 74.97 39.62
C LYS A 449 -7.72 73.53 39.95
N SER A 450 -7.91 73.07 41.16
CA SER A 450 -7.64 71.69 41.56
C SER A 450 -8.76 70.74 41.21
N LYS A 451 -10.01 71.22 41.06
CA LYS A 451 -11.17 70.47 40.61
C LYS A 451 -10.98 69.87 39.24
N SER A 452 -10.33 70.61 38.29
CA SER A 452 -10.02 70.09 36.96
C SER A 452 -9.04 68.88 36.97
N TYR A 453 -8.12 68.81 37.94
CA TYR A 453 -7.23 67.64 38.10
C TYR A 453 -7.97 66.42 38.68
N PHE A 454 -8.91 66.65 39.61
CA PHE A 454 -9.76 65.58 40.13
C PHE A 454 -10.69 65.01 39.04
N GLU A 455 -11.31 65.88 38.20
CA GLU A 455 -12.11 65.47 37.07
C GLU A 455 -11.31 64.64 36.06
N LEU A 456 -10.06 65.06 35.79
CA LEU A 456 -9.13 64.28 34.95
C LEU A 456 -8.85 62.89 35.52
N ALA A 457 -8.56 62.83 36.84
CA ALA A 457 -8.30 61.56 37.53
C ALA A 457 -9.51 60.61 37.55
N VAL A 458 -10.74 61.19 37.79
CA VAL A 458 -11.97 60.39 37.71
C VAL A 458 -12.22 59.87 36.31
N ASN A 459 -11.99 60.68 35.25
CA ASN A 459 -12.12 60.24 33.89
C ASN A 459 -11.16 59.09 33.52
N GLU A 460 -9.94 59.11 34.05
CA GLU A 460 -8.97 58.04 33.82
C GLU A 460 -9.32 56.74 34.59
N LEU A 461 -9.92 56.83 35.77
CA LEU A 461 -10.49 55.71 36.52
C LEU A 461 -11.71 55.10 35.80
N ASP A 462 -12.57 55.92 35.29
CA ASP A 462 -13.73 55.45 34.47
C ASP A 462 -13.24 54.72 33.21
N ARG A 463 -12.23 55.28 32.57
CA ARG A 463 -11.58 54.61 31.43
C ARG A 463 -10.97 53.25 31.79
N ALA A 464 -10.28 53.14 32.93
CA ALA A 464 -9.74 51.88 33.42
C ALA A 464 -10.85 50.85 33.72
N SER A 465 -11.98 51.31 34.28
CA SER A 465 -13.17 50.47 34.54
C SER A 465 -13.81 49.94 33.22
N ASP A 466 -13.87 50.80 32.20
CA ASP A 466 -14.37 50.39 30.86
C ASP A 466 -13.45 49.34 30.22
N ILE A 467 -12.14 49.49 30.29
CA ILE A 467 -11.17 48.48 29.80
C ILE A 467 -11.40 47.13 30.46
N ILE A 468 -11.58 47.09 31.78
CA ILE A 468 -11.85 45.85 32.52
C ILE A 468 -13.18 45.23 32.11
N THR A 469 -14.21 46.07 31.87
CA THR A 469 -15.54 45.63 31.44
C THR A 469 -15.50 45.04 30.02
N ASP A 470 -14.75 45.67 29.14
CA ASP A 470 -14.50 45.15 27.78
C ASP A 470 -13.75 43.82 27.80
N PHE A 471 -12.70 43.70 28.67
CA PHE A 471 -11.96 42.45 28.82
C PHE A 471 -12.84 41.31 29.36
N LEU A 472 -13.72 41.60 30.34
CA LEU A 472 -14.72 40.64 30.80
C LEU A 472 -15.70 40.20 29.73
N THR A 473 -16.21 41.16 28.96
CA THR A 473 -17.16 40.87 27.87
C THR A 473 -16.54 40.00 26.80
N PHE A 474 -15.25 40.16 26.53
CA PHE A 474 -14.49 39.28 25.66
C PHE A 474 -14.32 37.87 26.24
N ALA A 475 -13.88 37.77 27.50
CA ALA A 475 -13.58 36.50 28.15
C ALA A 475 -14.85 35.67 28.42
N LYS A 476 -15.94 36.33 28.83
CA LYS A 476 -17.24 35.70 29.10
C LYS A 476 -18.36 36.55 28.53
N PRO A 477 -18.68 36.47 27.25
CA PRO A 477 -19.84 37.18 26.70
C PRO A 477 -21.11 36.53 27.24
N GLU A 478 -21.62 37.05 28.38
CA GLU A 478 -22.92 36.62 28.92
C GLU A 478 -24.02 37.20 28.04
N ILE A 479 -24.55 36.34 27.16
CA ILE A 479 -25.79 36.64 26.46
C ILE A 479 -26.93 35.94 27.21
N GLU A 480 -27.36 36.52 28.31
CA GLU A 480 -28.38 35.93 29.18
C GLU A 480 -29.75 35.79 28.53
N LYS A 481 -30.05 36.60 27.51
CA LYS A 481 -31.36 36.55 26.79
C LYS A 481 -31.15 36.75 25.32
N ILE A 482 -31.33 35.69 24.55
CA ILE A 482 -31.43 35.75 23.10
C ILE A 482 -32.91 35.95 22.77
N ASN A 483 -33.22 37.06 22.12
CA ASN A 483 -34.56 37.41 21.70
C ASN A 483 -34.60 37.59 20.18
N LEU A 484 -35.81 37.61 19.64
CA LEU A 484 -36.04 38.01 18.25
C LEU A 484 -35.83 39.54 18.15
N LEU A 485 -34.91 39.99 17.32
CA LEU A 485 -34.55 41.39 17.14
C LEU A 485 -34.89 41.86 15.74
N ASN A 486 -35.47 43.04 15.61
CA ASN A 486 -35.66 43.73 14.35
C ASN A 486 -34.43 44.62 14.08
N LEU A 487 -33.56 44.22 13.13
CA LEU A 487 -32.35 44.93 12.79
C LEU A 487 -32.59 46.36 12.34
N SER A 488 -33.70 46.63 11.64
CA SER A 488 -34.05 47.97 11.19
C SER A 488 -34.35 48.91 12.35
N GLN A 489 -35.03 48.41 13.42
CA GLN A 489 -35.28 49.19 14.62
C GLN A 489 -33.98 49.39 15.43
N GLU A 490 -33.15 48.35 15.55
CA GLU A 490 -31.86 48.47 16.22
C GLU A 490 -30.95 49.50 15.55
N LEU A 491 -30.93 49.50 14.20
CA LEU A 491 -30.16 50.46 13.43
C LEU A 491 -30.66 51.91 13.63
N LYS A 492 -31.97 52.14 13.63
CA LYS A 492 -32.53 53.46 13.94
C LYS A 492 -32.13 53.95 15.32
N SER A 493 -32.13 53.05 16.31
CA SER A 493 -31.69 53.38 17.71
C SER A 493 -30.22 53.74 17.75
N ILE A 494 -29.35 53.04 17.01
CA ILE A 494 -27.91 53.34 16.92
C ILE A 494 -27.68 54.67 16.21
N GLY A 495 -28.41 54.93 15.11
CA GLY A 495 -28.36 56.21 14.41
C GLY A 495 -28.72 57.37 15.30
N ALA A 496 -29.81 57.27 16.08
CA ALA A 496 -30.19 58.31 17.03
C ALA A 496 -29.12 58.65 18.08
N ILE A 497 -28.36 57.65 18.53
CA ILE A 497 -27.27 57.83 19.51
C ILE A 497 -26.02 58.42 18.84
N MET A 498 -25.66 57.93 17.63
CA MET A 498 -24.37 58.19 17.01
C MET A 498 -24.34 59.39 16.04
N MET A 499 -25.50 59.79 15.45
CA MET A 499 -25.58 60.94 14.53
C MET A 499 -25.09 62.26 15.17
N PRO A 500 -25.47 62.62 16.42
CA PRO A 500 -24.94 63.81 17.07
C PRO A 500 -23.40 63.78 17.25
N LEU A 501 -22.87 62.60 17.63
CA LEU A 501 -21.45 62.42 17.84
C LEU A 501 -20.67 62.53 16.51
N ALA A 502 -21.22 61.99 15.43
CA ALA A 502 -20.62 62.10 14.10
C ALA A 502 -20.62 63.58 13.64
N ALA A 503 -21.74 64.30 13.83
CA ALA A 503 -21.84 65.74 13.48
C ALA A 503 -20.85 66.60 14.30
N MET A 504 -20.69 66.34 15.60
CA MET A 504 -19.71 67.05 16.42
C MET A 504 -18.26 66.84 15.96
N ASN A 505 -17.95 65.73 15.30
CA ASN A 505 -16.64 65.44 14.72
C ASN A 505 -16.54 65.80 13.22
N GLY A 506 -17.49 66.59 12.70
CA GLY A 506 -17.49 67.10 11.35
C GLY A 506 -17.85 66.07 10.28
N GLY A 507 -18.48 64.94 10.65
CA GLY A 507 -18.90 63.86 9.75
C GLY A 507 -20.42 63.71 9.65
N VAL A 508 -20.88 62.92 8.67
CA VAL A 508 -22.30 62.61 8.45
C VAL A 508 -22.47 61.09 8.58
N LEU A 509 -23.47 60.68 9.42
CA LEU A 509 -23.86 59.27 9.54
C LEU A 509 -25.20 59.06 8.78
N VAL A 510 -25.21 58.14 7.83
CA VAL A 510 -26.38 57.76 7.03
C VAL A 510 -26.76 56.32 7.38
N CYS A 511 -28.03 56.11 7.79
CA CYS A 511 -28.54 54.77 8.09
C CYS A 511 -29.63 54.40 7.09
N ILE A 512 -29.49 53.29 6.39
CA ILE A 512 -30.41 52.77 5.38
C ILE A 512 -30.85 51.37 5.80
N ALA A 513 -32.15 51.11 5.85
CA ALA A 513 -32.69 49.79 6.15
C ALA A 513 -33.77 49.43 5.15
N GLU A 514 -33.64 48.32 4.46
CA GLU A 514 -34.61 47.79 3.51
C GLU A 514 -35.51 46.75 4.24
N GLY A 515 -36.70 47.21 4.68
CA GLY A 515 -37.70 46.33 5.32
C GLY A 515 -37.37 45.94 6.77
N ASP A 516 -38.22 45.10 7.33
CA ASP A 516 -38.07 44.54 8.68
C ASP A 516 -37.35 43.19 8.61
N LEU A 517 -36.11 43.17 9.03
CA LEU A 517 -35.25 41.96 9.06
C LEU A 517 -35.07 41.49 10.50
N TYR A 518 -35.38 40.21 10.74
CA TYR A 518 -35.33 39.63 12.09
C TYR A 518 -34.21 38.66 12.25
N ILE A 519 -33.49 38.78 13.36
CA ILE A 519 -32.42 37.85 13.78
C ILE A 519 -32.59 37.43 15.24
N TYR A 520 -31.99 36.33 15.65
CA TYR A 520 -31.87 35.99 17.07
C TYR A 520 -30.64 36.62 17.69
N GLY A 521 -30.79 37.39 18.79
CA GLY A 521 -29.66 38.02 19.45
C GLY A 521 -30.03 38.76 20.74
N ASN A 522 -29.08 39.52 21.26
CA ASN A 522 -29.27 40.42 22.41
C ASN A 522 -29.11 41.87 21.93
N SER A 523 -30.18 42.70 22.09
CA SER A 523 -30.23 44.09 21.61
C SER A 523 -29.09 44.94 22.18
N SER A 524 -28.82 44.84 23.52
CA SER A 524 -27.77 45.62 24.19
C SER A 524 -26.38 45.26 23.63
N LYS A 525 -26.09 43.96 23.44
CA LYS A 525 -24.80 43.49 22.92
C LYS A 525 -24.63 43.84 21.45
N LEU A 526 -25.69 43.70 20.62
CA LEU A 526 -25.66 44.14 19.23
C LEU A 526 -25.36 45.63 19.10
N LYS A 527 -26.05 46.45 19.90
CA LYS A 527 -25.78 47.90 19.97
C LYS A 527 -24.32 48.19 20.40
N GLN A 528 -23.82 47.51 21.41
CA GLN A 528 -22.43 47.65 21.85
C GLN A 528 -21.45 47.35 20.70
N ALA A 529 -21.64 46.25 19.95
CA ALA A 529 -20.80 45.88 18.83
C ALA A 529 -20.81 46.91 17.71
N LEU A 530 -22.03 47.34 17.27
CA LEU A 530 -22.15 48.29 16.16
C LEU A 530 -21.70 49.72 16.58
N ILE A 531 -21.98 50.16 17.80
CA ILE A 531 -21.47 51.44 18.34
C ILE A 531 -19.94 51.46 18.35
N ASN A 532 -19.29 50.38 18.75
CA ASN A 532 -17.82 50.27 18.70
C ASN A 532 -17.27 50.46 17.30
N ILE A 533 -17.89 49.86 16.28
CA ILE A 533 -17.48 50.00 14.89
C ILE A 533 -17.69 51.47 14.45
N VAL A 534 -18.90 52.00 14.68
CA VAL A 534 -19.26 53.41 14.30
C VAL A 534 -18.30 54.40 14.97
N LYS A 535 -17.98 54.22 16.24
CA LYS A 535 -17.02 55.05 16.96
C LYS A 535 -15.63 55.01 16.31
N ASN A 536 -15.17 53.82 15.92
CA ASN A 536 -13.92 53.68 15.20
C ASN A 536 -13.93 54.40 13.85
N SER A 537 -15.06 54.34 13.13
CA SER A 537 -15.24 55.07 11.88
C SER A 537 -15.31 56.57 12.10
N ILE A 538 -15.98 57.08 13.11
CA ILE A 538 -15.98 58.51 13.46
C ILE A 538 -14.57 59.04 13.76
N GLU A 539 -13.77 58.26 14.46
CA GLU A 539 -12.37 58.59 14.76
C GLU A 539 -11.43 58.49 13.51
N ALA A 540 -11.84 57.73 12.48
CA ALA A 540 -11.04 57.52 11.28
C ALA A 540 -11.36 58.55 10.18
N ILE A 541 -12.51 59.20 10.21
CA ILE A 541 -12.93 60.19 9.23
C ILE A 541 -12.36 61.58 9.59
N GLY A 542 -12.16 62.40 8.57
CA GLY A 542 -11.84 63.83 8.72
C GLY A 542 -13.08 64.71 8.61
N ASN A 543 -12.87 66.04 8.53
CA ASN A 543 -13.93 66.98 8.29
C ASN A 543 -14.61 66.70 6.92
N GLY A 544 -15.96 66.56 6.98
CA GLY A 544 -16.76 66.21 5.77
C GLY A 544 -16.79 64.71 5.48
N GLY A 545 -16.36 63.84 6.43
CA GLY A 545 -16.41 62.40 6.26
C GLY A 545 -17.81 61.84 6.30
N VAL A 546 -18.03 60.72 5.63
CA VAL A 546 -19.31 60.03 5.54
C VAL A 546 -19.18 58.61 6.08
N ILE A 547 -20.10 58.24 6.99
CA ILE A 547 -20.27 56.89 7.50
C ILE A 547 -21.63 56.40 7.04
N LYS A 548 -21.69 55.24 6.41
CA LYS A 548 -22.91 54.65 5.90
C LYS A 548 -23.13 53.29 6.57
N ILE A 549 -24.33 53.10 7.12
CA ILE A 549 -24.77 51.80 7.64
C ILE A 549 -25.97 51.35 6.83
N GLU A 550 -25.88 50.16 6.22
CA GLU A 550 -26.95 49.56 5.43
C GLU A 550 -27.31 48.20 5.99
N VAL A 551 -28.62 47.91 6.01
CA VAL A 551 -29.13 46.59 6.35
C VAL A 551 -29.93 46.08 5.17
N VAL A 552 -29.51 44.95 4.60
CA VAL A 552 -30.12 44.31 3.43
C VAL A 552 -30.32 42.81 3.67
N ALA A 553 -31.30 42.22 2.99
CA ALA A 553 -31.49 40.77 2.98
C ALA A 553 -30.75 40.15 1.80
N GLU A 554 -29.94 39.12 2.03
CA GLU A 554 -29.27 38.30 1.01
C GLU A 554 -29.70 36.84 1.26
N VAL A 555 -30.45 36.25 0.33
CA VAL A 555 -30.96 34.85 0.36
C VAL A 555 -31.48 34.43 1.75
N ASP A 556 -30.62 33.86 2.62
CA ASP A 556 -30.92 33.36 3.96
C ASP A 556 -30.23 34.16 5.07
N GLU A 557 -29.63 35.31 4.75
CA GLU A 557 -28.85 36.12 5.67
C GLU A 557 -29.31 37.56 5.73
N ALA A 558 -29.27 38.14 6.93
CA ALA A 558 -29.40 39.59 7.12
C ALA A 558 -27.98 40.17 7.17
N VAL A 559 -27.68 41.07 6.25
CA VAL A 559 -26.35 41.66 6.09
C VAL A 559 -26.36 43.10 6.56
N VAL A 560 -25.49 43.42 7.52
CA VAL A 560 -25.22 44.79 7.96
C VAL A 560 -23.87 45.22 7.36
N ARG A 561 -23.91 46.23 6.48
CA ARG A 561 -22.72 46.85 5.90
C ARG A 561 -22.47 48.18 6.55
N LEU A 562 -21.27 48.36 7.10
CA LEU A 562 -20.85 49.63 7.70
C LEU A 562 -19.58 50.10 6.99
N SER A 563 -19.67 51.21 6.29
CA SER A 563 -18.58 51.78 5.51
C SER A 563 -18.27 53.20 5.91
N ASP A 564 -17.03 53.56 5.92
CA ASP A 564 -16.49 54.93 6.10
C ASP A 564 -15.54 55.30 4.97
N ASN A 565 -15.42 56.61 4.70
CA ASN A 565 -14.42 57.16 3.77
C ASN A 565 -13.21 57.75 4.52
N GLY A 566 -12.85 57.17 5.66
CA GLY A 566 -11.73 57.57 6.49
C GLY A 566 -10.36 57.21 5.95
N GLN A 567 -9.37 57.28 6.83
CA GLN A 567 -7.95 57.03 6.44
C GLN A 567 -7.66 55.59 5.99
N GLY A 568 -8.55 54.63 6.23
CA GLY A 568 -8.34 53.21 5.92
C GLY A 568 -7.10 52.60 6.58
N MET A 569 -6.82 51.33 6.27
CA MET A 569 -5.75 50.54 6.87
C MET A 569 -4.95 49.77 5.81
N GLU A 570 -3.68 49.49 6.12
CA GLU A 570 -2.85 48.58 5.35
C GLU A 570 -3.29 47.13 5.56
N GLN A 571 -2.99 46.22 4.62
CA GLN A 571 -3.40 44.79 4.70
C GLN A 571 -2.80 44.09 5.94
N GLU A 572 -1.60 44.47 6.36
CA GLU A 572 -0.96 43.93 7.55
C GLU A 572 -1.66 44.36 8.85
N GLU A 573 -2.26 45.55 8.87
CA GLU A 573 -3.07 46.06 9.99
C GLU A 573 -4.42 45.35 10.03
N VAL A 574 -5.06 45.15 8.86
CA VAL A 574 -6.33 44.43 8.74
C VAL A 574 -6.21 42.98 9.24
N ALA A 575 -5.09 42.30 8.91
CA ALA A 575 -4.84 40.93 9.34
C ALA A 575 -4.72 40.76 10.88
N LYS A 576 -4.36 41.85 11.60
CA LYS A 576 -4.21 41.85 13.05
C LYS A 576 -5.42 42.39 13.80
N LEU A 577 -6.46 42.83 13.07
CA LEU A 577 -7.69 43.33 13.70
C LEU A 577 -8.38 42.20 14.47
N GLY A 578 -8.71 42.49 15.74
CA GLY A 578 -9.29 41.50 16.63
C GLY A 578 -8.28 40.74 17.49
N GLU A 579 -6.98 40.93 17.30
CA GLU A 579 -5.99 40.47 18.25
C GLU A 579 -6.07 41.31 19.54
N PRO A 580 -5.93 40.70 20.75
CA PRO A 580 -5.97 41.41 22.02
C PRO A 580 -4.90 42.52 22.08
N PHE A 581 -5.33 43.72 22.54
CA PHE A 581 -4.48 44.89 22.71
C PHE A 581 -3.86 45.47 21.41
N PHE A 582 -4.26 44.98 20.24
CA PHE A 582 -3.80 45.59 19.00
C PHE A 582 -4.57 46.88 18.71
N SER A 583 -3.84 48.00 18.65
CA SER A 583 -4.36 49.31 18.31
C SER A 583 -3.28 50.16 17.64
N THR A 584 -3.64 50.83 16.57
CA THR A 584 -2.80 51.85 15.90
C THR A 584 -2.96 53.23 16.51
N LYS A 585 -3.84 53.39 17.50
CA LYS A 585 -4.18 54.68 18.15
C LYS A 585 -3.47 54.81 19.48
N THR A 586 -2.93 56.03 19.80
CA THR A 586 -2.22 56.30 21.06
C THR A 586 -3.09 56.21 22.33
N LYS A 587 -4.42 56.37 22.19
CA LYS A 587 -5.39 56.25 23.31
C LYS A 587 -6.33 55.05 23.16
N GLY A 588 -6.11 54.16 22.15
CA GLY A 588 -6.96 53.00 21.94
C GLY A 588 -6.61 51.83 22.85
N THR A 589 -7.59 51.17 23.43
CA THR A 589 -7.40 49.98 24.31
C THR A 589 -7.07 48.71 23.52
N GLY A 590 -7.40 48.69 22.20
CA GLY A 590 -7.28 47.49 21.34
C GLY A 590 -8.28 46.37 21.68
N LEU A 591 -9.22 46.58 22.62
CA LEU A 591 -10.19 45.57 23.03
C LEU A 591 -11.54 45.68 22.30
N GLY A 592 -11.93 46.88 21.85
CA GLY A 592 -13.28 47.14 21.29
C GLY A 592 -13.64 46.24 20.08
N LEU A 593 -12.75 46.10 19.08
CA LEU A 593 -13.00 45.23 17.94
C LEU A 593 -12.99 43.72 18.32
N MET A 594 -12.13 43.32 19.26
CA MET A 594 -12.10 41.98 19.78
C MET A 594 -13.43 41.61 20.46
N VAL A 595 -14.00 42.52 21.28
CA VAL A 595 -15.32 42.36 21.88
C VAL A 595 -16.42 42.32 20.83
N THR A 596 -16.31 43.17 19.82
CA THR A 596 -17.25 43.19 18.66
C THR A 596 -17.27 41.84 17.94
N PHE A 597 -16.12 41.28 17.59
CA PHE A 597 -16.01 39.98 16.92
C PHE A 597 -16.64 38.88 17.78
N ARG A 598 -16.36 38.89 19.08
CA ARG A 598 -16.91 37.89 20.01
C ARG A 598 -18.44 37.98 20.17
N ILE A 599 -18.99 39.17 20.22
CA ILE A 599 -20.44 39.38 20.30
C ILE A 599 -21.10 38.82 19.01
N ILE A 600 -20.57 39.16 17.84
CA ILE A 600 -21.09 38.70 16.55
C ILE A 600 -21.01 37.17 16.44
N GLU A 601 -19.87 36.56 16.83
CA GLU A 601 -19.69 35.11 16.83
C GLU A 601 -20.70 34.37 17.72
N VAL A 602 -20.95 34.87 18.95
CA VAL A 602 -21.91 34.25 19.87
C VAL A 602 -23.34 34.38 19.37
N MET A 603 -23.64 35.44 18.59
CA MET A 603 -24.90 35.60 17.88
C MET A 603 -24.98 34.80 16.56
N LYS A 604 -24.03 33.86 16.33
CA LYS A 604 -23.90 33.04 15.12
C LYS A 604 -23.72 33.87 13.83
N GLY A 605 -23.24 35.11 13.94
CA GLY A 605 -22.90 35.94 12.81
C GLY A 605 -21.44 35.74 12.38
N THR A 606 -21.14 36.24 11.19
CA THR A 606 -19.79 36.35 10.63
C THR A 606 -19.47 37.80 10.33
N ILE A 607 -18.22 38.19 10.39
CA ILE A 607 -17.77 39.54 10.06
C ILE A 607 -16.58 39.48 9.12
N THR A 608 -16.60 40.25 8.05
CA THR A 608 -15.50 40.45 7.11
C THR A 608 -15.17 41.93 7.01
N ILE A 609 -13.89 42.27 6.81
CA ILE A 609 -13.39 43.62 6.79
C ILE A 609 -12.62 43.86 5.48
N HIS A 610 -13.02 44.94 4.79
CA HIS A 610 -12.32 45.39 3.61
C HIS A 610 -11.83 46.83 3.87
N SER A 611 -10.52 47.05 3.80
CA SER A 611 -9.94 48.37 4.00
C SER A 611 -8.82 48.62 3.01
N THR A 612 -8.69 49.87 2.59
CA THR A 612 -7.60 50.34 1.75
C THR A 612 -7.15 51.68 2.26
N LYS A 613 -5.85 51.84 2.46
CA LYS A 613 -5.26 53.10 2.95
C LYS A 613 -5.68 54.28 2.06
N GLY A 614 -6.23 55.32 2.69
CA GLY A 614 -6.70 56.53 2.01
C GLY A 614 -8.07 56.43 1.34
N LYS A 615 -8.77 55.24 1.39
CA LYS A 615 -10.08 55.04 0.77
C LYS A 615 -11.21 54.75 1.77
N GLY A 616 -10.84 54.39 3.02
CA GLY A 616 -11.79 54.05 4.07
C GLY A 616 -11.86 52.56 4.40
N THR A 617 -12.83 52.19 5.20
CA THR A 617 -13.05 50.83 5.70
C THR A 617 -14.49 50.40 5.56
N GLU A 618 -14.71 49.15 5.18
CA GLU A 618 -16.02 48.50 5.13
C GLU A 618 -16.03 47.25 6.03
N PHE A 619 -16.97 47.20 6.96
CA PHE A 619 -17.32 46.03 7.76
C PHE A 619 -18.59 45.40 7.19
N VAL A 620 -18.53 44.11 6.88
CA VAL A 620 -19.70 43.33 6.40
C VAL A 620 -19.98 42.26 7.43
N ILE A 621 -21.13 42.40 8.12
CA ILE A 621 -21.58 41.49 9.18
C ILE A 621 -22.80 40.73 8.65
N ARG A 622 -22.77 39.42 8.74
CA ARG A 622 -23.86 38.54 8.29
C ARG A 622 -24.42 37.78 9.49
N PHE A 623 -25.74 37.78 9.59
CA PHE A 623 -26.47 36.99 10.58
C PHE A 623 -27.49 36.07 9.87
N PRO A 624 -27.77 34.89 10.42
CA PRO A 624 -28.84 34.03 9.92
C PRO A 624 -30.19 34.78 10.01
N LEU A 625 -30.91 34.89 8.87
CA LEU A 625 -32.22 35.53 8.79
C LEU A 625 -33.28 34.61 9.37
N VAL A 626 -34.20 35.16 10.16
CA VAL A 626 -35.40 34.44 10.62
C VAL A 626 -36.50 34.60 9.58
N ALA A 627 -36.93 33.50 8.98
CA ALA A 627 -38.01 33.52 7.99
C ALA A 627 -39.33 34.08 8.60
N ASN A 628 -40.05 34.91 7.83
CA ASN A 628 -41.27 35.57 8.26
C ASN A 628 -42.41 34.61 8.73
N GLU A 629 -42.37 33.35 8.34
CA GLU A 629 -43.35 32.33 8.75
C GLU A 629 -43.26 31.96 10.24
N ASN A 630 -42.14 32.26 10.93
CA ASN A 630 -41.92 31.95 12.34
C ASN A 630 -42.24 33.12 13.31
N ILE A 631 -42.84 34.22 12.82
CA ILE A 631 -43.14 35.42 13.63
C ILE A 631 -44.58 35.38 14.23
N LEU A 632 -45.25 34.23 14.22
CA LEU A 632 -46.56 34.11 14.90
C LEU A 632 -46.36 34.12 16.44
N PRO A 633 -47.10 34.98 17.17
CA PRO A 633 -46.99 35.07 18.63
C PRO A 633 -47.61 33.81 19.25
N GLY A 634 -46.78 32.95 19.84
CA GLY A 634 -47.28 31.89 20.71
C GLY A 634 -46.69 30.50 20.59
N LYS A 635 -45.37 30.34 20.50
CA LYS A 635 -44.71 29.08 20.94
C LYS A 635 -43.42 29.40 21.64
N SER A 636 -43.46 29.45 22.97
CA SER A 636 -42.31 29.36 23.84
C SER A 636 -41.72 27.95 23.66
N HIS A 637 -40.53 27.85 23.06
CA HIS A 637 -39.73 26.63 23.15
C HIS A 637 -38.95 26.65 24.48
N VAL A 638 -39.34 25.76 25.38
CA VAL A 638 -38.62 25.39 26.62
C VAL A 638 -37.28 24.73 26.26
#